data_66f730c719d4225ea5629d79a9a94294
#
_entry.id   66f730c719d4225ea5629d79a9a94294
#
_cell.length_a   1.000
_cell.length_b   1.000
_cell.length_c   1.000
_cell.angle_alpha   90.00
_cell.angle_beta   90.00
_cell.angle_gamma   90.00
#
_symmetry.space_group_name_H-M   'P 1'
#
loop_
_entity.id
_entity.type
_entity.pdbx_description
1 polymer ?
#
loop_
_entity_poly.entity_id
_entity_poly.type
_entity_poly.pdbx_seq_one_letter_code
_entity_poly.pdbx_strand_id
1 'polypeptide(L)'
;MWDRIRDRLREWYILIGAAVVILGGLYIASFTGRSAPVIAESRPAVAPSQAAAPATPSPPTPARPASPPAPSAAATEAAAGAATPPAPSASAPPAAAATAGLSPSAGPPSDGQGTPGGKIELSGVGMGDPEAGRQVFKKCQACHSVVPGKNMLGPSLAGVVGRKAGSAAGYSYSDAMKNAGFDWDAAKLDAYLTAPQSVVPGNKMPFPGLKTGQDRADVLAFLSSAGGAPAAASASAQPVSSAAAQMPKTAAASPAANPPAAAPQDLGPAYVGDARYTLRTGIAEGRMVFLGVGGEIDGKVNPVLTAAEGQVVQLTLINGEGAEHDIVFPDQEARSPRVTGKGASTTIALRAAKTGDFLYFCDLPGHRAAGMEGKFVVTPKPPAQTVMEADISRDPTDLPPPVGKRDAQTVRVDLLTAEVEGRLAEGTTFGYWTFNGKVPGPFIRVRVGDTIDIHVKNSADSSMIHSVDFHAATGPGGGAAALQTNPGEEKSMTWKALVPGLYVYHCATPMVAEHIANGMYGMILVEPEGGLPPVDREFYVMQGEIYTDSPFGQRGSQQFSVEKLLDERPEYFVFNGSVGAISKLHPLHAKVGETVRIFFGVGGPNFTSSFHVIGEIFDRVYPFGGLLSPPMQGIQTVNVPAGGAVITEFKTQVPGNYTLVDHSLARMERGLVGVLSVEGAPNNEVYNGVVVPGMGH
;
A
#
# COMPACT_ATOMS: atom_id res chain seq x y z
N MET A 1 26.12 18.95 35.50
CA MET A 1 26.57 18.36 34.22
C MET A 1 25.70 18.80 33.07
N TRP A 2 24.39 18.77 33.22
CA TRP A 2 23.40 19.18 32.18
C TRP A 2 23.44 20.69 31.89
N ASP A 3 23.71 21.56 32.88
CA ASP A 3 23.77 22.98 32.68
C ASP A 3 24.99 23.41 31.82
N ARG A 4 26.13 22.77 32.00
CA ARG A 4 27.33 23.00 31.15
C ARG A 4 27.15 22.50 29.71
N ILE A 5 26.32 21.52 29.45
CA ILE A 5 26.01 21.02 28.10
C ILE A 5 25.08 22.03 27.42
N ARG A 6 24.08 22.53 28.13
CA ARG A 6 23.10 23.50 27.64
C ARG A 6 23.77 24.84 27.27
N ASP A 7 24.74 25.31 28.08
CA ASP A 7 25.47 26.55 27.82
C ASP A 7 26.42 26.40 26.62
N ARG A 8 27.09 25.25 26.47
CA ARG A 8 27.89 24.98 25.27
C ARG A 8 27.04 24.86 23.99
N LEU A 9 25.88 24.28 24.06
CA LEU A 9 24.96 24.24 22.90
C LEU A 9 24.46 25.61 22.51
N ARG A 10 24.21 26.52 23.49
CA ARG A 10 23.87 27.93 23.19
C ARG A 10 25.00 28.69 22.49
N GLU A 11 26.24 28.51 22.92
CA GLU A 11 27.38 29.09 22.25
C GLU A 11 27.56 28.60 20.82
N TRP A 12 27.32 27.30 20.57
CA TRP A 12 27.36 26.74 19.23
C TRP A 12 26.24 27.28 18.31
N TYR A 13 25.02 27.47 18.83
CA TYR A 13 23.93 28.09 18.07
C TYR A 13 24.21 29.53 17.70
N ILE A 14 24.84 30.29 18.58
CA ILE A 14 25.26 31.69 18.32
C ILE A 14 26.34 31.71 17.23
N LEU A 15 27.34 30.82 17.30
CA LEU A 15 28.41 30.72 16.29
C LEU A 15 27.89 30.28 14.92
N ILE A 16 26.98 29.31 14.86
CA ILE A 16 26.35 28.90 13.59
C ILE A 16 25.49 30.03 13.02
N GLY A 17 24.71 30.71 13.84
CA GLY A 17 23.92 31.87 13.42
C GLY A 17 24.79 33.02 12.86
N ALA A 18 25.90 33.32 13.50
CA ALA A 18 26.86 34.33 13.02
C ALA A 18 27.52 33.90 11.69
N ALA A 19 27.87 32.61 11.53
CA ALA A 19 28.44 32.09 10.29
C ALA A 19 27.45 32.15 9.10
N VAL A 20 26.17 31.87 9.34
CA VAL A 20 25.13 31.98 8.31
C VAL A 20 24.90 33.42 7.87
N VAL A 21 24.93 34.38 8.80
CA VAL A 21 24.80 35.81 8.48
C VAL A 21 26.03 36.34 7.70
N ILE A 22 27.23 35.90 8.07
CA ILE A 22 28.46 36.29 7.36
C ILE A 22 28.51 35.68 5.96
N LEU A 23 28.18 34.40 5.80
CA LEU A 23 28.13 33.75 4.50
C LEU A 23 27.01 34.29 3.61
N GLY A 24 25.83 34.59 4.16
CA GLY A 24 24.76 35.28 3.47
C GLY A 24 25.14 36.70 3.02
N GLY A 25 25.83 37.45 3.87
CA GLY A 25 26.34 38.78 3.53
C GLY A 25 27.42 38.76 2.44
N LEU A 26 28.34 37.80 2.47
CA LEU A 26 29.34 37.59 1.42
C LEU A 26 28.71 37.14 0.10
N TYR A 27 27.64 36.33 0.13
CA TYR A 27 26.90 35.90 -1.05
C TYR A 27 26.19 37.09 -1.71
N ILE A 28 25.54 37.96 -0.94
CA ILE A 28 24.90 39.19 -1.45
C ILE A 28 25.93 40.19 -1.97
N ALA A 29 27.06 40.35 -1.30
CA ALA A 29 28.14 41.27 -1.76
C ALA A 29 28.81 40.79 -3.07
N SER A 30 28.85 39.48 -3.34
CA SER A 30 29.38 38.96 -4.61
C SER A 30 28.47 39.20 -5.82
N PHE A 31 27.18 39.49 -5.60
CA PHE A 31 26.23 39.81 -6.68
C PHE A 31 26.12 41.31 -6.98
N THR A 32 26.54 42.20 -6.06
CA THR A 32 26.44 43.67 -6.25
C THR A 32 27.69 44.34 -6.83
N GLY A 33 28.78 43.57 -7.07
CA GLY A 33 30.08 44.09 -7.45
C GLY A 33 30.53 43.94 -8.91
N ARG A 34 29.66 43.49 -9.83
CA ARG A 34 30.05 43.39 -11.26
C ARG A 34 29.25 44.36 -12.11
N SER A 35 29.82 45.55 -12.32
CA SER A 35 29.49 46.40 -13.46
C SER A 35 29.96 45.73 -14.73
N ALA A 36 29.01 45.38 -15.62
CA ALA A 36 29.32 44.83 -16.93
C ALA A 36 29.96 45.90 -17.81
N PRO A 37 30.99 45.60 -18.61
CA PRO A 37 31.51 46.55 -19.60
C PRO A 37 30.45 46.76 -20.67
N VAL A 38 30.18 48.02 -20.94
CA VAL A 38 29.37 48.49 -22.07
C VAL A 38 30.12 48.15 -23.36
N ILE A 39 29.68 47.17 -24.09
CA ILE A 39 30.12 46.94 -25.47
C ILE A 39 29.30 47.89 -26.33
N ALA A 40 29.98 48.89 -26.91
CA ALA A 40 29.40 49.76 -27.92
C ALA A 40 29.18 48.94 -29.21
N GLU A 41 27.94 48.61 -29.51
CA GLU A 41 27.54 48.10 -30.82
C GLU A 41 27.57 49.20 -31.84
N SER A 42 28.49 49.08 -32.80
CA SER A 42 28.55 49.91 -34.00
C SER A 42 27.41 49.52 -34.94
N ARG A 43 26.46 50.42 -35.12
CA ARG A 43 25.37 50.32 -36.13
C ARG A 43 25.96 50.40 -37.52
N PRO A 44 25.59 49.53 -38.47
CA PRO A 44 25.87 49.74 -39.88
C PRO A 44 24.93 50.82 -40.48
N ALA A 45 25.49 51.61 -41.37
CA ALA A 45 24.88 52.73 -42.04
C ALA A 45 23.65 52.34 -42.87
N VAL A 46 22.61 53.15 -42.78
CA VAL A 46 21.37 53.08 -43.60
C VAL A 46 21.68 53.57 -45.03
N ALA A 47 21.46 52.75 -46.06
CA ALA A 47 21.41 53.15 -47.45
C ALA A 47 20.01 53.66 -47.81
N PRO A 48 19.88 54.61 -48.79
CA PRO A 48 18.64 55.36 -48.95
C PRO A 48 17.53 54.64 -49.70
N SER A 49 16.32 54.95 -49.28
CA SER A 49 14.99 54.63 -49.78
C SER A 49 14.84 54.73 -51.28
N GLN A 50 14.29 53.71 -51.93
CA GLN A 50 13.62 53.82 -53.25
C GLN A 50 12.10 53.81 -53.07
N ALA A 51 11.46 54.59 -53.99
CA ALA A 51 10.13 55.07 -53.98
C ALA A 51 9.02 53.98 -54.01
N ALA A 52 7.89 54.32 -53.39
CA ALA A 52 6.65 53.57 -53.37
C ALA A 52 6.00 53.42 -54.75
N ALA A 53 5.52 52.22 -55.11
CA ALA A 53 4.58 51.97 -56.18
C ALA A 53 3.12 51.90 -55.61
N PRO A 54 2.09 52.24 -56.39
CA PRO A 54 0.75 52.52 -55.88
C PRO A 54 -0.03 51.24 -55.57
N ALA A 55 -0.87 51.35 -54.56
CA ALA A 55 -1.78 50.32 -54.05
C ALA A 55 -2.90 49.95 -55.05
N THR A 56 -3.10 48.65 -55.25
CA THR A 56 -4.27 48.10 -55.90
C THR A 56 -5.45 48.00 -54.91
N PRO A 57 -6.70 48.25 -55.34
CA PRO A 57 -7.85 48.25 -54.44
C PRO A 57 -8.32 46.84 -54.06
N SER A 58 -8.70 46.65 -52.81
CA SER A 58 -9.29 45.41 -52.26
C SER A 58 -10.70 45.16 -52.84
N PRO A 59 -11.11 43.90 -53.02
CA PRO A 59 -12.46 43.55 -53.45
C PRO A 59 -13.47 43.75 -52.33
N PRO A 60 -14.79 43.99 -52.68
CA PRO A 60 -15.83 44.30 -51.70
C PRO A 60 -16.27 43.08 -50.89
N THR A 61 -16.53 43.31 -49.63
CA THR A 61 -17.13 42.36 -48.67
C THR A 61 -18.56 41.97 -49.10
N PRO A 62 -18.94 40.68 -49.12
CA PRO A 62 -20.35 40.32 -49.39
C PRO A 62 -21.24 40.63 -48.20
N ALA A 63 -22.41 41.18 -48.51
CA ALA A 63 -23.44 41.58 -47.58
C ALA A 63 -24.08 40.38 -46.86
N ARG A 64 -24.31 40.56 -45.57
CA ARG A 64 -25.02 39.64 -44.68
C ARG A 64 -26.49 39.51 -45.09
N PRO A 65 -27.09 38.31 -45.21
CA PRO A 65 -28.52 38.16 -45.46
C PRO A 65 -29.33 38.53 -44.20
N ALA A 66 -30.45 39.19 -44.44
CA ALA A 66 -31.40 39.66 -43.44
C ALA A 66 -32.19 38.50 -42.80
N SER A 67 -32.43 38.61 -41.50
CA SER A 67 -33.23 37.69 -40.71
C SER A 67 -34.76 37.79 -41.15
N PRO A 68 -35.49 36.66 -41.15
CA PRO A 68 -36.94 36.69 -41.39
C PRO A 68 -37.68 37.13 -40.11
N PRO A 69 -38.89 37.69 -40.26
CA PRO A 69 -39.65 38.25 -39.15
C PRO A 69 -40.40 37.19 -38.34
N ALA A 70 -40.64 37.49 -37.08
CA ALA A 70 -41.37 36.68 -36.11
C ALA A 70 -42.88 36.62 -36.49
N PRO A 71 -43.55 35.47 -36.25
CA PRO A 71 -44.99 35.39 -36.38
C PRO A 71 -45.71 35.91 -35.13
N SER A 72 -46.79 36.72 -35.44
CA SER A 72 -47.73 37.34 -34.52
C SER A 72 -48.59 36.30 -33.77
N ALA A 73 -48.95 36.65 -32.57
CA ALA A 73 -49.89 35.94 -31.71
C ALA A 73 -51.36 36.12 -32.25
N ALA A 74 -52.07 35.01 -32.26
CA ALA A 74 -53.57 35.07 -32.28
C ALA A 74 -54.07 34.00 -31.30
N ALA A 75 -54.91 34.51 -30.41
CA ALA A 75 -55.62 33.77 -29.38
C ALA A 75 -56.70 32.86 -29.91
N THR A 76 -56.97 31.74 -29.26
CA THR A 76 -58.38 31.28 -29.14
C THR A 76 -58.49 30.49 -27.81
N GLU A 77 -59.48 30.94 -27.04
CA GLU A 77 -60.02 30.34 -25.83
C GLU A 77 -60.67 28.95 -26.11
N ALA A 78 -60.61 28.03 -25.15
CA ALA A 78 -61.82 27.49 -24.51
C ALA A 78 -61.41 26.24 -23.61
N ALA A 79 -61.74 26.41 -22.40
CA ALA A 79 -62.63 25.66 -21.51
C ALA A 79 -62.11 24.39 -20.79
N ALA A 80 -62.08 24.59 -19.48
CA ALA A 80 -62.66 23.75 -18.44
C ALA A 80 -62.03 22.39 -18.13
N GLY A 81 -61.51 22.25 -16.98
CA GLY A 81 -62.19 21.51 -15.92
C GLY A 81 -61.29 20.70 -15.02
N ALA A 82 -61.29 21.09 -13.79
CA ALA A 82 -61.35 20.27 -12.62
C ALA A 82 -60.08 19.60 -12.03
N ALA A 83 -59.86 20.03 -10.81
CA ALA A 83 -59.60 19.26 -9.62
C ALA A 83 -58.14 19.00 -9.23
N THR A 84 -57.66 19.82 -8.33
CA THR A 84 -56.65 19.55 -7.31
C THR A 84 -57.26 18.68 -6.21
N PRO A 85 -56.52 17.69 -5.66
CA PRO A 85 -56.75 17.23 -4.31
C PRO A 85 -55.63 17.73 -3.35
N PRO A 86 -55.97 17.84 -2.05
CA PRO A 86 -55.22 18.63 -1.10
C PRO A 86 -54.08 17.84 -0.42
N ALA A 87 -53.12 18.59 0.11
CA ALA A 87 -52.05 18.11 0.99
C ALA A 87 -52.62 17.59 2.32
N PRO A 88 -52.02 16.58 2.94
CA PRO A 88 -52.29 16.25 4.33
C PRO A 88 -51.32 16.94 5.26
N SER A 89 -51.94 17.51 6.31
CA SER A 89 -51.36 18.17 7.45
C SER A 89 -50.42 17.29 8.28
N ALA A 90 -49.43 17.96 8.87
CA ALA A 90 -48.62 17.51 9.98
C ALA A 90 -49.48 17.23 11.23
N SER A 91 -49.15 16.17 11.95
CA SER A 91 -49.51 15.98 13.34
C SER A 91 -48.32 15.56 14.15
N ALA A 92 -48.05 16.33 15.20
CA ALA A 92 -47.03 16.16 16.21
C ALA A 92 -47.42 15.07 17.24
N PRO A 93 -46.48 14.62 18.06
CA PRO A 93 -46.61 13.43 18.89
C PRO A 93 -47.27 13.72 20.25
N PRO A 94 -47.78 12.73 20.97
CA PRO A 94 -48.15 12.88 22.38
C PRO A 94 -47.01 12.44 23.30
N ALA A 95 -46.86 13.20 24.36
CA ALA A 95 -45.95 13.01 25.46
C ALA A 95 -46.54 12.09 26.55
N ALA A 96 -45.64 11.43 27.27
CA ALA A 96 -45.53 11.13 28.70
C ALA A 96 -46.70 10.45 29.48
N ALA A 97 -46.28 9.38 30.18
CA ALA A 97 -46.51 9.14 31.62
C ALA A 97 -45.73 7.89 32.01
N ALA A 98 -44.75 7.92 32.81
CA ALA A 98 -44.65 8.12 34.27
C ALA A 98 -45.03 6.89 35.09
N THR A 99 -44.09 6.52 35.89
CA THR A 99 -43.99 6.03 37.28
C THR A 99 -43.87 4.53 37.42
N ALA A 100 -43.05 4.00 38.21
CA ALA A 100 -42.42 4.06 39.49
C ALA A 100 -41.49 2.86 39.60
N GLY A 101 -40.34 2.87 40.12
CA GLY A 101 -39.88 3.16 41.47
C GLY A 101 -39.53 1.89 42.18
N LEU A 102 -38.27 1.71 42.57
CA LEU A 102 -37.79 1.25 43.87
C LEU A 102 -36.31 0.86 43.80
N SER A 103 -35.48 1.64 44.42
CA SER A 103 -34.19 1.26 45.05
C SER A 103 -34.50 1.07 46.55
N PRO A 104 -33.56 0.69 47.42
CA PRO A 104 -32.21 0.15 47.29
C PRO A 104 -31.96 -1.02 48.29
N SER A 105 -30.80 -1.69 48.20
CA SER A 105 -30.13 -2.11 49.44
C SER A 105 -28.65 -2.44 49.17
N ALA A 106 -27.84 -1.79 50.00
CA ALA A 106 -26.41 -1.97 50.11
C ALA A 106 -26.03 -3.09 51.09
N GLY A 107 -24.82 -3.58 50.98
CA GLY A 107 -24.12 -4.30 52.03
C GLY A 107 -22.80 -4.88 51.56
N PRO A 108 -21.70 -4.60 52.25
CA PRO A 108 -20.33 -4.87 51.82
C PRO A 108 -19.73 -6.14 52.46
N PRO A 109 -18.38 -6.29 52.51
CA PRO A 109 -17.60 -7.15 51.59
C PRO A 109 -17.05 -8.40 52.31
N SER A 110 -16.50 -9.32 51.61
CA SER A 110 -15.62 -10.33 52.19
C SER A 110 -14.45 -10.64 51.30
N ASP A 111 -13.26 -10.51 51.86
CA ASP A 111 -11.96 -10.92 51.36
C ASP A 111 -11.93 -12.38 50.96
N GLY A 112 -11.26 -12.65 49.82
CA GLY A 112 -10.98 -14.00 49.39
C GLY A 112 -9.78 -14.01 48.48
N GLN A 113 -8.61 -14.37 49.00
CA GLN A 113 -7.41 -14.70 48.29
C GLN A 113 -7.69 -15.81 47.26
N GLY A 114 -7.36 -15.57 45.98
CA GLY A 114 -7.47 -16.56 44.90
C GLY A 114 -6.21 -16.60 44.07
N THR A 115 -5.62 -17.75 44.08
CA THR A 115 -4.48 -18.26 43.26
C THR A 115 -4.61 -18.01 41.78
N PRO A 116 -3.49 -17.84 41.02
CA PRO A 116 -3.51 -17.59 39.59
C PRO A 116 -3.67 -18.87 38.80
N GLY A 117 -4.61 -18.92 37.89
CA GLY A 117 -4.81 -20.05 36.97
C GLY A 117 -6.27 -20.30 36.60
N GLY A 118 -7.03 -19.28 36.25
CA GLY A 118 -8.44 -19.40 35.88
C GLY A 118 -8.64 -19.27 34.38
N LYS A 119 -9.24 -20.32 33.77
CA LYS A 119 -9.85 -20.23 32.44
C LYS A 119 -10.91 -19.14 32.47
N ILE A 120 -10.82 -18.20 31.51
CA ILE A 120 -11.80 -17.12 31.38
C ILE A 120 -13.02 -17.71 30.66
N GLU A 121 -14.11 -17.95 31.40
CA GLU A 121 -15.42 -18.24 30.82
C GLU A 121 -16.13 -16.92 30.50
N LEU A 122 -16.34 -16.66 29.22
CA LEU A 122 -17.24 -15.62 28.74
C LEU A 122 -18.67 -16.18 28.72
N SER A 123 -19.56 -15.61 29.51
CA SER A 123 -20.96 -16.01 29.55
C SER A 123 -21.61 -15.88 28.17
N GLY A 124 -21.80 -17.02 27.45
CA GLY A 124 -22.53 -17.07 26.20
C GLY A 124 -21.71 -17.28 24.90
N VAL A 125 -20.38 -17.34 24.99
CA VAL A 125 -19.50 -17.63 23.84
C VAL A 125 -18.55 -18.76 24.24
N GLY A 126 -18.36 -19.76 23.37
CA GLY A 126 -17.46 -20.90 23.62
C GLY A 126 -16.03 -20.46 23.96
N MET A 127 -15.23 -21.40 24.50
CA MET A 127 -13.81 -21.14 24.78
C MET A 127 -13.09 -20.74 23.47
N GLY A 128 -12.46 -19.56 23.43
CA GLY A 128 -11.73 -19.08 22.26
C GLY A 128 -10.45 -19.89 22.03
N ASP A 129 -10.12 -20.12 20.76
CA ASP A 129 -8.89 -20.77 20.33
C ASP A 129 -7.82 -19.70 20.03
N PRO A 130 -6.67 -19.70 20.75
CA PRO A 130 -5.59 -18.72 20.52
C PRO A 130 -4.98 -18.80 19.11
N GLU A 131 -4.98 -19.96 18.46
CA GLU A 131 -4.42 -20.09 17.11
C GLU A 131 -5.39 -19.53 16.06
N ALA A 132 -6.69 -19.84 16.18
CA ALA A 132 -7.73 -19.18 15.40
C ALA A 132 -7.70 -17.65 15.65
N GLY A 133 -7.50 -17.24 16.91
CA GLY A 133 -7.33 -15.86 17.31
C GLY A 133 -6.14 -15.14 16.68
N ARG A 134 -5.06 -15.86 16.42
CA ARG A 134 -3.92 -15.33 15.64
C ARG A 134 -4.33 -15.01 14.21
N GLN A 135 -5.18 -15.82 13.58
CA GLN A 135 -5.69 -15.53 12.23
C GLN A 135 -6.62 -14.31 12.26
N VAL A 136 -7.52 -14.23 13.26
CA VAL A 136 -8.37 -13.04 13.45
C VAL A 136 -7.54 -11.78 13.72
N PHE A 137 -6.44 -11.91 14.48
CA PHE A 137 -5.53 -10.80 14.78
C PHE A 137 -4.88 -10.20 13.53
N LYS A 138 -4.80 -10.90 12.41
CA LYS A 138 -4.35 -10.31 11.14
C LYS A 138 -5.14 -9.06 10.75
N LYS A 139 -6.42 -8.97 11.12
CA LYS A 139 -7.26 -7.77 10.95
C LYS A 139 -6.83 -6.58 11.84
N CYS A 140 -5.98 -6.82 12.83
CA CYS A 140 -5.51 -5.84 13.81
C CYS A 140 -4.03 -5.47 13.63
N GLN A 141 -3.25 -6.36 13.01
CA GLN A 141 -1.79 -6.27 12.95
C GLN A 141 -1.28 -5.10 12.08
N ALA A 142 -2.10 -4.58 11.17
CA ALA A 142 -1.78 -3.37 10.43
C ALA A 142 -1.56 -2.16 11.35
N CYS A 143 -2.32 -2.10 12.47
CA CYS A 143 -2.27 -0.98 13.40
C CYS A 143 -1.62 -1.34 14.74
N HIS A 144 -1.62 -2.60 15.14
CA HIS A 144 -1.21 -3.05 16.48
C HIS A 144 -0.15 -4.14 16.44
N SER A 145 0.79 -4.07 17.37
CA SER A 145 1.76 -5.13 17.66
C SER A 145 1.41 -5.86 18.96
N VAL A 146 1.76 -7.13 19.08
CA VAL A 146 1.76 -7.88 20.36
C VAL A 146 3.15 -7.95 21.00
N VAL A 147 4.13 -7.20 20.48
CA VAL A 147 5.46 -7.08 21.09
C VAL A 147 5.42 -5.98 22.15
N PRO A 148 5.87 -6.25 23.40
CA PRO A 148 5.87 -5.23 24.45
C PRO A 148 6.60 -3.96 24.06
N GLY A 149 5.95 -2.80 24.26
CA GLY A 149 6.52 -1.48 23.96
C GLY A 149 6.61 -1.11 22.48
N LYS A 150 6.33 -2.02 21.54
CA LYS A 150 6.29 -1.71 20.09
C LYS A 150 4.93 -1.10 19.74
N ASN A 151 4.80 0.22 19.88
CA ASN A 151 3.65 0.95 19.36
C ASN A 151 3.79 1.13 17.85
N MET A 152 2.67 1.06 17.15
CA MET A 152 2.54 1.33 15.72
C MET A 152 1.56 2.51 15.55
N LEU A 153 0.63 2.44 14.62
CA LEU A 153 -0.47 3.41 14.55
C LEU A 153 -1.41 3.31 15.75
N GLY A 154 -1.62 2.10 16.24
CA GLY A 154 -2.24 1.81 17.51
C GLY A 154 -1.18 1.44 18.56
N PRO A 155 -1.58 1.41 19.85
CA PRO A 155 -0.70 0.98 20.92
C PRO A 155 -0.38 -0.52 20.80
N SER A 156 0.78 -0.93 21.37
CA SER A 156 1.05 -2.35 21.57
C SER A 156 -0.08 -3.01 22.38
N LEU A 157 -0.58 -4.14 21.89
CA LEU A 157 -1.60 -4.96 22.58
C LEU A 157 -0.98 -6.05 23.47
N ALA A 158 0.37 -6.12 23.57
CA ALA A 158 1.01 -6.99 24.57
C ALA A 158 0.50 -6.65 25.96
N GLY A 159 -0.05 -7.65 26.67
CA GLY A 159 -0.60 -7.46 28.01
C GLY A 159 -1.76 -6.46 28.06
N VAL A 160 -2.57 -6.37 27.02
CA VAL A 160 -3.75 -5.48 26.99
C VAL A 160 -4.82 -5.95 27.96
N VAL A 161 -4.97 -7.26 28.15
CA VAL A 161 -5.94 -7.82 29.10
C VAL A 161 -5.50 -7.48 30.54
N GLY A 162 -6.37 -6.81 31.30
CA GLY A 162 -6.09 -6.28 32.62
C GLY A 162 -5.39 -4.91 32.67
N ARG A 163 -5.05 -4.33 31.50
CA ARG A 163 -4.38 -3.03 31.42
C ARG A 163 -5.40 -1.89 31.40
N LYS A 164 -5.08 -0.78 32.10
CA LYS A 164 -5.92 0.43 32.08
C LYS A 164 -6.05 1.02 30.69
N ALA A 165 -7.26 1.41 30.30
CA ALA A 165 -7.48 2.09 29.03
C ALA A 165 -6.64 3.36 28.92
N GLY A 166 -6.08 3.60 27.72
CA GLY A 166 -5.24 4.78 27.48
C GLY A 166 -3.86 4.78 28.12
N SER A 167 -3.36 3.65 28.67
CA SER A 167 -2.16 3.64 29.53
C SER A 167 -0.89 3.03 28.89
N ALA A 168 -0.91 2.57 27.63
CA ALA A 168 0.30 2.07 27.01
C ALA A 168 1.36 3.18 26.88
N ALA A 169 2.55 2.89 27.38
CA ALA A 169 3.65 3.85 27.41
C ALA A 169 4.08 4.26 25.99
N GLY A 170 4.36 5.55 25.80
CA GLY A 170 4.87 6.06 24.53
C GLY A 170 3.85 6.17 23.38
N TYR A 171 2.55 5.94 23.65
CA TYR A 171 1.49 6.08 22.64
C TYR A 171 0.60 7.31 22.90
N SER A 172 0.29 8.07 21.83
CA SER A 172 -0.56 9.27 21.90
C SER A 172 -2.04 8.94 21.68
N TYR A 173 -2.75 8.62 22.75
CA TYR A 173 -4.18 8.33 22.72
C TYR A 173 -5.06 9.56 22.45
N SER A 174 -6.32 9.33 21.98
CA SER A 174 -7.36 10.36 22.02
C SER A 174 -7.74 10.71 23.47
N ASP A 175 -8.25 11.91 23.69
CA ASP A 175 -8.70 12.29 25.02
C ASP A 175 -9.87 11.42 25.50
N ALA A 176 -10.72 10.97 24.59
CA ALA A 176 -11.77 9.99 24.90
C ALA A 176 -11.19 8.68 25.49
N MET A 177 -10.10 8.16 24.90
CA MET A 177 -9.48 6.93 25.40
C MET A 177 -8.69 7.15 26.70
N LYS A 178 -8.02 8.30 26.87
CA LYS A 178 -7.34 8.67 28.12
C LYS A 178 -8.30 8.78 29.30
N ASN A 179 -9.51 9.29 29.03
CA ASN A 179 -10.55 9.55 30.02
C ASN A 179 -11.56 8.40 30.15
N ALA A 180 -11.35 7.27 29.50
CA ALA A 180 -12.29 6.15 29.48
C ALA A 180 -12.53 5.53 30.87
N GLY A 181 -11.55 5.60 31.77
CA GLY A 181 -11.71 5.34 33.21
C GLY A 181 -11.90 3.87 33.61
N PHE A 182 -11.65 2.91 32.72
CA PHE A 182 -11.79 1.47 32.99
C PHE A 182 -10.53 0.70 32.65
N ASP A 183 -10.46 -0.53 33.13
CA ASP A 183 -9.43 -1.50 32.75
C ASP A 183 -9.99 -2.44 31.68
N TRP A 184 -9.11 -2.91 30.77
CA TRP A 184 -9.46 -3.83 29.70
C TRP A 184 -9.65 -5.25 30.21
N ASP A 185 -10.77 -5.56 30.85
CA ASP A 185 -11.19 -6.94 31.11
C ASP A 185 -11.73 -7.61 29.82
N ALA A 186 -11.94 -8.93 29.88
CA ALA A 186 -12.41 -9.70 28.72
C ALA A 186 -13.79 -9.23 28.23
N ALA A 187 -14.70 -8.87 29.13
CA ALA A 187 -16.05 -8.40 28.77
C ALA A 187 -16.00 -7.03 28.09
N LYS A 188 -15.15 -6.13 28.62
CA LYS A 188 -14.96 -4.80 28.06
C LYS A 188 -14.29 -4.84 26.69
N LEU A 189 -13.31 -5.74 26.52
CA LEU A 189 -12.67 -5.98 25.24
C LEU A 189 -13.63 -6.61 24.22
N ASP A 190 -14.47 -7.56 24.61
CA ASP A 190 -15.51 -8.13 23.73
C ASP A 190 -16.48 -7.05 23.25
N ALA A 191 -16.99 -6.23 24.16
CA ALA A 191 -17.86 -5.11 23.82
C ALA A 191 -17.15 -4.10 22.88
N TYR A 192 -15.88 -3.77 23.18
CA TYR A 192 -15.09 -2.85 22.36
C TYR A 192 -14.79 -3.42 20.98
N LEU A 193 -14.45 -4.71 20.89
CA LEU A 193 -14.23 -5.38 19.61
C LEU A 193 -15.53 -5.59 18.83
N THR A 194 -16.69 -5.51 19.47
CA THR A 194 -18.00 -5.54 18.78
C THR A 194 -18.29 -4.21 18.10
N ALA A 195 -18.07 -3.09 18.81
CA ALA A 195 -18.38 -1.74 18.32
C ALA A 195 -17.51 -0.68 19.06
N PRO A 196 -16.28 -0.42 18.60
CA PRO A 196 -15.32 0.46 19.28
C PRO A 196 -15.84 1.86 19.57
N GLN A 197 -16.57 2.47 18.64
CA GLN A 197 -17.10 3.81 18.78
C GLN A 197 -18.28 3.88 19.75
N SER A 198 -18.98 2.77 20.00
CA SER A 198 -20.06 2.70 20.98
C SER A 198 -19.55 2.61 22.41
N VAL A 199 -18.38 1.98 22.63
CA VAL A 199 -17.77 1.82 23.96
C VAL A 199 -16.93 3.03 24.34
N VAL A 200 -16.18 3.60 23.39
CA VAL A 200 -15.39 4.83 23.59
C VAL A 200 -15.65 5.79 22.43
N PRO A 201 -16.73 6.58 22.48
CA PRO A 201 -17.01 7.58 21.44
C PRO A 201 -15.87 8.57 21.31
N GLY A 202 -15.41 8.82 20.06
CA GLY A 202 -14.28 9.69 19.79
C GLY A 202 -12.89 9.04 19.99
N ASN A 203 -12.81 7.70 20.07
CA ASN A 203 -11.54 7.01 19.95
C ASN A 203 -11.00 7.13 18.51
N LYS A 204 -9.67 7.02 18.34
CA LYS A 204 -8.99 7.17 17.04
C LYS A 204 -9.01 5.92 16.17
N MET A 205 -9.51 4.77 16.66
CA MET A 205 -9.44 3.49 15.96
C MET A 205 -10.57 3.39 14.91
N PRO A 206 -10.23 3.41 13.61
CA PRO A 206 -11.21 3.31 12.51
C PRO A 206 -11.53 1.84 12.22
N PHE A 207 -12.01 1.10 13.21
CA PHE A 207 -12.31 -0.32 13.10
C PHE A 207 -13.80 -0.56 13.26
N PRO A 208 -14.48 -1.27 12.31
CA PRO A 208 -15.92 -1.46 12.35
C PRO A 208 -16.39 -2.49 13.38
N GLY A 209 -15.45 -3.19 14.00
CA GLY A 209 -15.72 -4.27 14.95
C GLY A 209 -15.75 -5.66 14.32
N LEU A 210 -15.60 -6.69 15.15
CA LEU A 210 -15.74 -8.11 14.78
C LEU A 210 -17.18 -8.55 14.97
N LYS A 211 -17.85 -8.96 13.89
CA LYS A 211 -19.29 -9.30 13.90
C LYS A 211 -19.56 -10.64 14.59
N THR A 212 -18.66 -11.63 14.43
CA THR A 212 -18.86 -12.99 15.00
C THR A 212 -18.34 -13.04 16.43
N GLY A 213 -19.14 -13.65 17.33
CA GLY A 213 -18.75 -13.85 18.74
C GLY A 213 -17.53 -14.78 18.85
N GLN A 214 -17.43 -15.77 17.94
CA GLN A 214 -16.33 -16.70 17.93
C GLN A 214 -14.99 -16.00 17.59
N ASP A 215 -14.94 -15.15 16.56
CA ASP A 215 -13.73 -14.37 16.22
C ASP A 215 -13.27 -13.51 17.41
N ARG A 216 -14.22 -12.92 18.15
CA ARG A 216 -13.87 -12.11 19.32
C ARG A 216 -13.34 -12.97 20.46
N ALA A 217 -13.94 -14.13 20.73
CA ALA A 217 -13.44 -15.07 21.72
C ALA A 217 -12.03 -15.56 21.39
N ASP A 218 -11.80 -15.90 20.12
CA ASP A 218 -10.52 -16.41 19.63
C ASP A 218 -9.42 -15.34 19.73
N VAL A 219 -9.68 -14.12 19.27
CA VAL A 219 -8.68 -13.03 19.37
C VAL A 219 -8.41 -12.64 20.81
N LEU A 220 -9.38 -12.71 21.72
CA LEU A 220 -9.17 -12.47 23.15
C LEU A 220 -8.31 -13.56 23.78
N ALA A 221 -8.50 -14.83 23.40
CA ALA A 221 -7.64 -15.93 23.82
C ALA A 221 -6.20 -15.73 23.34
N PHE A 222 -6.02 -15.31 22.10
CA PHE A 222 -4.70 -14.96 21.54
C PHE A 222 -4.04 -13.79 22.31
N LEU A 223 -4.75 -12.67 22.51
CA LEU A 223 -4.22 -11.50 23.21
C LEU A 223 -3.88 -11.79 24.68
N SER A 224 -4.63 -12.69 25.32
CA SER A 224 -4.34 -13.18 26.69
C SER A 224 -3.04 -14.01 26.73
N SER A 225 -2.80 -14.82 25.71
CA SER A 225 -1.56 -15.62 25.60
C SER A 225 -0.34 -14.80 25.23
N ALA A 226 -0.53 -13.67 24.47
CA ALA A 226 0.54 -12.77 24.06
C ALA A 226 0.99 -11.81 25.19
N GLY A 227 0.30 -11.78 26.30
CA GLY A 227 0.64 -11.02 27.51
C GLY A 227 1.47 -11.86 28.47
N GLY A 228 2.77 -12.04 28.24
CA GLY A 228 3.66 -12.56 29.26
C GLY A 228 3.58 -11.74 30.55
N ALA A 229 3.57 -12.39 31.71
CA ALA A 229 3.44 -11.79 33.04
C ALA A 229 4.34 -10.56 33.23
N PRO A 230 3.92 -9.53 34.01
CA PRO A 230 4.73 -8.36 34.26
C PRO A 230 5.99 -8.75 35.04
N ALA A 231 7.16 -8.56 34.44
CA ALA A 231 8.43 -8.62 35.14
C ALA A 231 8.49 -7.46 36.13
N ALA A 232 8.50 -7.81 37.42
CA ALA A 232 8.75 -6.88 38.50
C ALA A 232 10.10 -6.20 38.30
N ALA A 233 10.10 -4.89 38.44
CA ALA A 233 11.28 -4.07 38.41
C ALA A 233 12.28 -4.50 39.50
N SER A 234 13.52 -4.81 39.13
CA SER A 234 14.66 -4.76 40.00
C SER A 234 15.74 -3.93 39.33
N ALA A 235 15.91 -2.76 39.91
CA ALA A 235 17.03 -1.89 39.62
C ALA A 235 18.30 -2.48 40.24
N SER A 236 19.36 -2.60 39.45
CA SER A 236 20.71 -2.40 39.96
C SER A 236 21.63 -2.06 38.78
N ALA A 237 22.09 -0.85 38.79
CA ALA A 237 23.19 -0.37 37.97
C ALA A 237 24.50 -0.88 38.50
N GLN A 238 25.43 -1.28 37.63
CA GLN A 238 26.84 -0.89 37.79
C GLN A 238 27.58 -0.99 36.43
N PRO A 239 28.63 -0.17 36.26
CA PRO A 239 29.21 0.14 34.96
C PRO A 239 30.47 -0.71 34.70
N VAL A 240 30.72 -0.98 33.43
CA VAL A 240 32.05 -1.45 33.03
C VAL A 240 32.63 -0.62 31.90
N SER A 241 33.77 -0.17 32.24
CA SER A 241 34.81 0.64 31.65
C SER A 241 35.20 0.25 30.22
N SER A 242 35.54 1.32 29.50
CA SER A 242 36.27 1.34 28.23
C SER A 242 37.67 0.70 28.34
N ALA A 243 38.05 -0.07 27.33
CA ALA A 243 39.45 -0.22 26.96
C ALA A 243 39.58 -0.33 25.44
N ALA A 244 40.22 0.69 24.88
CA ALA A 244 40.75 0.67 23.53
C ALA A 244 42.06 -0.13 23.49
N ALA A 245 42.28 -0.94 22.46
CA ALA A 245 43.65 -1.31 22.05
C ALA A 245 43.65 -1.79 20.58
N GLN A 246 44.10 -0.94 19.69
CA GLN A 246 45.25 -1.09 18.77
C GLN A 246 45.33 -2.32 17.87
N MET A 247 45.28 -2.00 16.55
CA MET A 247 45.76 -2.86 15.45
C MET A 247 47.31 -3.03 15.49
N PRO A 248 47.81 -4.11 14.91
CA PRO A 248 49.01 -3.98 14.11
C PRO A 248 48.87 -4.52 12.68
N LYS A 249 49.70 -3.93 11.84
CA LYS A 249 49.91 -4.10 10.40
C LYS A 249 50.66 -5.35 10.00
N THR A 250 50.27 -5.87 8.81
CA THR A 250 51.10 -6.51 7.74
C THR A 250 51.91 -7.76 7.98
N ALA A 251 51.63 -8.79 7.15
CA ALA A 251 52.64 -9.33 6.20
C ALA A 251 52.08 -10.47 5.30
N ALA A 252 52.30 -10.28 3.99
CA ALA A 252 52.71 -11.22 2.95
C ALA A 252 51.96 -12.50 2.59
N ALA A 253 51.78 -12.61 1.30
CA ALA A 253 51.07 -13.60 0.47
C ALA A 253 51.78 -14.96 0.31
N SER A 254 50.93 -15.94 -0.07
CA SER A 254 51.07 -17.08 -0.99
C SER A 254 51.01 -18.49 -0.38
N PRO A 255 50.59 -19.54 -1.11
CA PRO A 255 49.81 -19.63 -2.33
C PRO A 255 48.53 -20.50 -2.22
N ALA A 256 47.74 -20.53 -3.31
CA ALA A 256 46.47 -21.19 -3.53
C ALA A 256 46.35 -22.64 -3.02
N ALA A 257 45.29 -22.88 -2.26
CA ALA A 257 44.68 -24.19 -2.07
C ALA A 257 43.21 -24.11 -2.49
N ASN A 258 42.70 -25.17 -3.12
CA ASN A 258 41.36 -25.33 -3.65
C ASN A 258 40.26 -24.80 -2.72
N PRO A 259 39.15 -24.23 -3.28
CA PRO A 259 38.07 -23.73 -2.45
C PRO A 259 37.46 -24.89 -1.66
N PRO A 260 37.25 -24.73 -0.35
CA PRO A 260 36.45 -25.67 0.42
C PRO A 260 35.00 -25.58 -0.06
N ALA A 261 34.35 -26.75 -0.08
CA ALA A 261 32.92 -26.88 -0.35
C ALA A 261 32.13 -25.82 0.44
N ALA A 262 31.16 -25.16 -0.25
CA ALA A 262 30.36 -24.13 0.34
C ALA A 262 29.73 -24.59 1.64
N ALA A 263 29.98 -23.86 2.72
CA ALA A 263 29.34 -24.09 4.00
C ALA A 263 27.80 -23.98 3.84
N PRO A 264 27.01 -24.80 4.57
CA PRO A 264 25.57 -24.72 4.55
C PRO A 264 25.15 -23.28 4.86
N GLN A 265 24.29 -22.70 4.00
CA GLN A 265 23.75 -21.36 4.24
C GLN A 265 22.76 -21.44 5.39
N ASP A 266 23.17 -20.99 6.57
CA ASP A 266 22.26 -20.67 7.67
C ASP A 266 21.46 -19.43 7.27
N LEU A 267 20.19 -19.63 6.91
CA LEU A 267 19.29 -18.57 6.46
C LEU A 267 18.73 -17.73 7.63
N GLY A 268 19.27 -17.86 8.83
CA GLY A 268 18.92 -17.04 9.99
C GLY A 268 17.44 -17.08 10.44
N PRO A 269 17.12 -16.60 11.65
CA PRO A 269 15.77 -16.71 12.25
C PRO A 269 14.70 -15.84 11.62
N ALA A 270 15.01 -15.04 10.60
CA ALA A 270 14.05 -14.13 9.95
C ALA A 270 13.35 -14.73 8.72
N TYR A 271 13.69 -15.94 8.28
CA TYR A 271 13.09 -16.55 7.11
C TYR A 271 11.78 -17.28 7.47
N VAL A 272 10.67 -16.91 6.83
CA VAL A 272 9.36 -17.57 6.96
C VAL A 272 9.30 -18.72 5.94
N GLY A 273 9.39 -19.98 6.39
CA GLY A 273 9.29 -21.14 5.51
C GLY A 273 7.89 -21.37 4.94
N ASP A 274 7.83 -21.98 3.75
CA ASP A 274 6.58 -22.40 3.09
C ASP A 274 5.85 -23.50 3.88
N ALA A 275 6.59 -24.30 4.67
CA ALA A 275 6.07 -25.28 5.62
C ALA A 275 6.74 -25.09 6.98
N ARG A 276 6.00 -25.28 8.06
CA ARG A 276 6.51 -25.06 9.43
C ARG A 276 6.22 -26.25 10.29
N TYR A 277 7.24 -26.72 11.02
CA TYR A 277 7.13 -27.82 11.98
C TYR A 277 7.78 -27.42 13.29
N THR A 278 7.16 -27.84 14.38
CA THR A 278 7.76 -27.76 15.71
C THR A 278 7.88 -29.19 16.25
N LEU A 279 9.06 -29.58 16.65
CA LEU A 279 9.35 -30.84 17.30
C LEU A 279 9.87 -30.58 18.70
N ARG A 280 9.51 -31.44 19.65
CA ARG A 280 10.03 -31.41 21.01
C ARG A 280 10.69 -32.77 21.29
N THR A 281 11.91 -32.77 21.84
CA THR A 281 12.54 -33.99 22.30
C THR A 281 11.83 -34.53 23.55
N GLY A 282 11.82 -35.84 23.73
CA GLY A 282 11.14 -36.45 24.86
C GLY A 282 11.35 -37.94 24.93
N ILE A 283 10.72 -38.56 25.93
CA ILE A 283 10.68 -40.00 26.10
C ILE A 283 9.25 -40.51 25.89
N ALA A 284 9.08 -41.41 24.94
CA ALA A 284 7.83 -42.12 24.71
C ALA A 284 8.12 -43.62 24.60
N GLU A 285 7.30 -44.43 25.24
CA GLU A 285 7.46 -45.89 25.28
C GLU A 285 8.87 -46.36 25.69
N GLY A 286 9.51 -45.61 26.60
CA GLY A 286 10.87 -45.93 27.08
C GLY A 286 12.00 -45.62 26.08
N ARG A 287 11.69 -44.94 24.96
CA ARG A 287 12.69 -44.53 23.94
C ARG A 287 12.79 -43.03 23.86
N MET A 288 13.96 -42.52 23.48
CA MET A 288 14.17 -41.14 23.14
C MET A 288 13.51 -40.86 21.76
N VAL A 289 12.73 -39.82 21.65
CA VAL A 289 11.94 -39.55 20.43
C VAL A 289 11.81 -38.04 20.17
N PHE A 290 11.43 -37.69 18.93
CA PHE A 290 10.86 -36.41 18.60
C PHE A 290 9.32 -36.49 18.72
N LEU A 291 8.74 -35.54 19.41
CA LEU A 291 7.30 -35.40 19.55
C LEU A 291 6.84 -34.19 18.73
N GLY A 292 5.86 -34.36 17.86
CA GLY A 292 5.24 -33.25 17.14
C GLY A 292 4.55 -32.29 18.08
N VAL A 293 4.60 -30.99 17.76
CA VAL A 293 3.92 -29.93 18.51
C VAL A 293 3.10 -29.07 17.56
N GLY A 294 1.78 -29.13 17.73
CA GLY A 294 0.84 -28.37 16.93
C GLY A 294 0.56 -28.92 15.52
N GLY A 295 -0.54 -28.48 14.93
CA GLY A 295 -0.99 -28.87 13.60
C GLY A 295 -1.24 -30.40 13.47
N GLU A 296 -1.07 -30.90 12.27
CA GLU A 296 -1.33 -32.32 11.95
C GLU A 296 -0.38 -33.29 12.63
N ILE A 297 0.77 -32.81 13.14
CA ILE A 297 1.79 -33.65 13.79
C ILE A 297 1.67 -33.66 15.31
N ASP A 298 0.72 -32.94 15.89
CA ASP A 298 0.61 -32.77 17.33
C ASP A 298 0.53 -34.11 18.07
N GLY A 299 1.40 -34.27 19.08
CA GLY A 299 1.50 -35.49 19.89
C GLY A 299 2.05 -36.72 19.19
N LYS A 300 2.28 -36.71 17.88
CA LYS A 300 2.83 -37.86 17.14
C LYS A 300 4.29 -38.08 17.51
N VAL A 301 4.66 -39.36 17.70
CA VAL A 301 6.05 -39.82 17.95
C VAL A 301 6.75 -39.90 16.60
N ASN A 302 7.93 -39.24 16.49
CA ASN A 302 8.74 -39.22 15.27
C ASN A 302 7.87 -38.95 14.01
N PRO A 303 7.12 -37.83 13.96
CA PRO A 303 6.14 -37.60 12.93
C PRO A 303 6.74 -37.62 11.53
N VAL A 304 5.95 -38.03 10.54
CA VAL A 304 6.32 -37.81 9.13
C VAL A 304 6.18 -36.32 8.85
N LEU A 305 7.27 -35.69 8.43
CA LEU A 305 7.30 -34.30 7.96
C LEU A 305 7.15 -34.32 6.43
N THR A 306 6.40 -33.41 5.86
CA THR A 306 6.14 -33.36 4.41
C THR A 306 6.45 -31.99 3.83
N ALA A 307 6.97 -31.96 2.62
CA ALA A 307 7.13 -30.72 1.85
C ALA A 307 7.02 -31.03 0.35
N ALA A 308 6.69 -30.04 -0.47
CA ALA A 308 6.84 -30.16 -1.90
C ALA A 308 8.25 -29.78 -2.34
N GLU A 309 8.72 -30.34 -3.45
CA GLU A 309 10.03 -30.01 -4.03
C GLU A 309 10.16 -28.49 -4.26
N GLY A 310 11.27 -27.94 -3.80
CA GLY A 310 11.58 -26.51 -3.91
C GLY A 310 11.09 -25.67 -2.71
N GLN A 311 10.18 -26.18 -1.88
CA GLN A 311 9.71 -25.49 -0.68
C GLN A 311 10.83 -25.34 0.36
N VAL A 312 10.76 -24.27 1.13
CA VAL A 312 11.58 -24.06 2.31
C VAL A 312 10.79 -24.46 3.55
N VAL A 313 11.35 -25.39 4.30
CA VAL A 313 10.79 -25.89 5.57
C VAL A 313 11.47 -25.18 6.72
N GLN A 314 10.70 -24.51 7.56
CA GLN A 314 11.16 -23.98 8.84
C GLN A 314 10.86 -25.00 9.94
N LEU A 315 11.88 -25.43 10.65
CA LEU A 315 11.76 -26.39 11.73
C LEU A 315 12.28 -25.83 13.05
N THR A 316 11.44 -25.84 14.08
CA THR A 316 11.81 -25.49 15.44
C THR A 316 11.97 -26.76 16.28
N LEU A 317 13.14 -26.96 16.86
CA LEU A 317 13.42 -28.04 17.81
C LEU A 317 13.42 -27.48 19.25
N ILE A 318 12.60 -28.05 20.12
CA ILE A 318 12.48 -27.70 21.53
C ILE A 318 13.04 -28.89 22.36
N ASN A 319 13.93 -28.61 23.29
CA ASN A 319 14.43 -29.61 24.24
C ASN A 319 13.38 -29.84 25.34
N GLY A 320 12.82 -31.02 25.41
CA GLY A 320 11.75 -31.35 26.37
C GLY A 320 12.22 -31.96 27.69
N GLU A 321 13.40 -32.59 27.75
CA GLU A 321 13.89 -33.30 28.93
C GLU A 321 15.18 -32.74 29.55
N GLY A 322 16.02 -32.04 28.76
CA GLY A 322 17.22 -31.35 29.26
C GLY A 322 18.56 -31.95 28.81
N ALA A 323 18.60 -33.16 28.24
CA ALA A 323 19.79 -33.67 27.58
C ALA A 323 20.15 -32.86 26.33
N GLU A 324 21.40 -33.01 25.83
CA GLU A 324 21.78 -32.35 24.58
C GLU A 324 21.15 -33.06 23.36
N HIS A 325 20.59 -32.29 22.42
CA HIS A 325 20.02 -32.81 21.18
C HIS A 325 20.32 -31.91 20.00
N ASP A 326 20.30 -32.49 18.81
CA ASP A 326 20.20 -31.79 17.52
C ASP A 326 19.20 -32.49 16.61
N ILE A 327 18.98 -31.94 15.43
CA ILE A 327 18.25 -32.60 14.35
C ILE A 327 18.98 -32.36 13.02
N VAL A 328 19.20 -33.46 12.29
CA VAL A 328 19.87 -33.44 10.99
C VAL A 328 18.99 -34.00 9.90
N PHE A 329 19.09 -33.42 8.71
CA PHE A 329 18.50 -33.88 7.45
C PHE A 329 19.62 -34.10 6.46
N PRO A 330 20.28 -35.27 6.45
CA PRO A 330 21.51 -35.47 5.68
C PRO A 330 21.33 -35.24 4.19
N ASP A 331 20.22 -35.75 3.64
CA ASP A 331 19.92 -35.65 2.21
C ASP A 331 19.52 -34.25 1.74
N GLN A 332 19.24 -33.36 2.68
CA GLN A 332 18.96 -31.95 2.44
C GLN A 332 20.10 -31.02 2.92
N GLU A 333 21.23 -31.60 3.30
CA GLU A 333 22.43 -30.90 3.79
C GLU A 333 22.16 -29.93 4.94
N ALA A 334 21.15 -30.23 5.79
CA ALA A 334 20.71 -29.36 6.86
C ALA A 334 20.93 -29.99 8.26
N ARG A 335 21.32 -29.12 9.20
CA ARG A 335 21.57 -29.50 10.59
C ARG A 335 21.23 -28.32 11.52
N SER A 336 20.63 -28.63 12.66
CA SER A 336 20.42 -27.62 13.70
C SER A 336 21.66 -27.41 14.55
N PRO A 337 21.83 -26.25 15.19
CA PRO A 337 22.64 -26.13 16.40
C PRO A 337 22.17 -27.11 17.46
N ARG A 338 23.06 -27.51 18.36
CA ARG A 338 22.74 -28.35 19.53
C ARG A 338 21.93 -27.54 20.55
N VAL A 339 20.92 -28.18 21.12
CA VAL A 339 20.04 -27.62 22.14
C VAL A 339 20.25 -28.34 23.45
N THR A 340 20.75 -27.63 24.45
CA THR A 340 21.01 -28.15 25.79
C THR A 340 20.15 -27.45 26.82
N GLY A 341 19.53 -28.21 27.72
CA GLY A 341 18.68 -27.70 28.78
C GLY A 341 17.20 -27.71 28.43
N LYS A 342 16.40 -28.12 29.39
CA LYS A 342 14.94 -28.23 29.24
C LYS A 342 14.30 -26.88 28.88
N GLY A 343 13.50 -26.84 27.82
CA GLY A 343 12.85 -25.66 27.30
C GLY A 343 13.69 -24.82 26.34
N ALA A 344 15.00 -25.14 26.19
CA ALA A 344 15.82 -24.49 25.15
C ALA A 344 15.32 -24.87 23.75
N SER A 345 15.45 -23.97 22.77
CA SER A 345 15.01 -24.24 21.41
C SER A 345 15.95 -23.64 20.37
N THR A 346 15.91 -24.20 19.17
CA THR A 346 16.59 -23.67 17.99
C THR A 346 15.67 -23.79 16.78
N THR A 347 15.84 -22.90 15.82
CA THR A 347 15.07 -22.92 14.57
C THR A 347 16.03 -22.95 13.39
N ILE A 348 15.76 -23.85 12.44
CA ILE A 348 16.49 -23.94 11.18
C ILE A 348 15.53 -23.79 9.99
N ALA A 349 16.06 -23.38 8.85
CA ALA A 349 15.36 -23.44 7.58
C ALA A 349 16.14 -24.35 6.62
N LEU A 350 15.43 -25.25 5.95
CA LEU A 350 16.02 -26.15 4.97
C LEU A 350 15.16 -26.17 3.70
N ARG A 351 15.80 -26.34 2.54
CA ARG A 351 15.10 -26.45 1.26
C ARG A 351 14.88 -27.91 0.91
N ALA A 352 13.64 -28.29 0.62
CA ALA A 352 13.27 -29.59 0.09
C ALA A 352 13.76 -29.72 -1.37
N ALA A 353 15.03 -30.08 -1.59
CA ALA A 353 15.70 -29.94 -2.87
C ALA A 353 15.42 -31.08 -3.85
N LYS A 354 15.05 -32.27 -3.36
CA LYS A 354 14.84 -33.48 -4.16
C LYS A 354 13.61 -34.21 -3.69
N THR A 355 12.81 -34.74 -4.62
CA THR A 355 11.67 -35.61 -4.32
C THR A 355 12.12 -36.95 -3.78
N GLY A 356 11.39 -37.51 -2.83
CA GLY A 356 11.67 -38.83 -2.25
C GLY A 356 11.35 -38.90 -0.76
N ASP A 357 11.60 -40.09 -0.20
CA ASP A 357 11.48 -40.37 1.23
C ASP A 357 12.87 -40.31 1.85
N PHE A 358 13.07 -39.39 2.75
CA PHE A 358 14.32 -39.13 3.45
C PHE A 358 14.15 -39.35 4.95
N LEU A 359 15.25 -39.33 5.69
CA LEU A 359 15.25 -39.45 7.15
C LEU A 359 15.73 -38.15 7.81
N TYR A 360 15.18 -37.88 8.98
CA TYR A 360 15.75 -36.92 9.92
C TYR A 360 16.01 -37.62 11.25
N PHE A 361 17.07 -37.25 11.96
CA PHE A 361 17.44 -37.89 13.23
C PHE A 361 18.31 -36.98 14.10
N CYS A 362 18.48 -37.35 15.37
CA CYS A 362 19.49 -36.73 16.24
C CYS A 362 20.86 -37.41 16.02
N ASP A 363 21.91 -36.61 15.69
CA ASP A 363 23.25 -37.12 15.34
C ASP A 363 24.17 -37.32 16.54
N LEU A 364 23.66 -37.15 17.76
CA LEU A 364 24.41 -37.43 18.96
C LEU A 364 24.60 -38.94 19.14
N PRO A 365 25.79 -39.38 19.60
CA PRO A 365 26.09 -40.80 19.76
C PRO A 365 25.03 -41.55 20.59
N GLY A 366 24.42 -42.57 19.99
CA GLY A 366 23.41 -43.40 20.61
C GLY A 366 21.99 -42.93 20.54
N HIS A 367 21.70 -41.65 20.26
CA HIS A 367 20.35 -41.09 20.27
C HIS A 367 19.47 -41.63 19.13
N ARG A 368 20.03 -41.77 17.92
CA ARG A 368 19.33 -42.39 16.79
C ARG A 368 18.97 -43.84 17.10
N ALA A 369 19.90 -44.61 17.64
CA ALA A 369 19.67 -46.01 18.05
C ALA A 369 18.66 -46.11 19.20
N ALA A 370 18.57 -45.10 20.05
CA ALA A 370 17.56 -45.00 21.11
C ALA A 370 16.18 -44.62 20.63
N GLY A 371 15.97 -44.33 19.32
CA GLY A 371 14.67 -44.07 18.71
C GLY A 371 14.45 -42.66 18.15
N MET A 372 15.47 -41.78 18.20
CA MET A 372 15.32 -40.41 17.67
C MET A 372 15.55 -40.35 16.15
N GLU A 373 14.62 -40.91 15.39
CA GLU A 373 14.60 -40.91 13.93
C GLU A 373 13.19 -40.82 13.40
N GLY A 374 12.94 -39.99 12.38
CA GLY A 374 11.68 -39.87 11.69
C GLY A 374 11.85 -39.72 10.16
N LYS A 375 10.73 -39.65 9.44
CA LYS A 375 10.71 -39.54 8.00
C LYS A 375 10.46 -38.10 7.56
N PHE A 376 11.15 -37.66 6.49
CA PHE A 376 10.89 -36.43 5.76
C PHE A 376 10.54 -36.79 4.31
N VAL A 377 9.29 -36.60 3.92
CA VAL A 377 8.77 -36.93 2.60
C VAL A 377 8.70 -35.68 1.76
N VAL A 378 9.47 -35.64 0.67
CA VAL A 378 9.40 -34.56 -0.30
C VAL A 378 8.62 -35.04 -1.51
N THR A 379 7.40 -34.51 -1.67
CA THR A 379 6.55 -34.81 -2.81
C THR A 379 7.01 -34.05 -4.05
N PRO A 380 6.76 -34.56 -5.27
CA PRO A 380 6.95 -33.75 -6.48
C PRO A 380 6.26 -32.41 -6.34
N LYS A 381 6.89 -31.36 -6.85
CA LYS A 381 6.21 -30.06 -6.95
C LYS A 381 4.89 -30.28 -7.66
N PRO A 382 3.75 -29.93 -7.05
CA PRO A 382 2.47 -30.03 -7.74
C PRO A 382 2.64 -29.34 -9.10
N PRO A 383 2.14 -29.94 -10.21
CA PRO A 383 2.06 -29.20 -11.45
C PRO A 383 1.44 -27.87 -11.08
N ALA A 384 2.05 -26.76 -11.52
CA ALA A 384 1.51 -25.43 -11.23
C ALA A 384 0.02 -25.52 -11.57
N GLN A 385 -0.82 -25.66 -10.56
CA GLN A 385 -2.23 -25.42 -10.74
C GLN A 385 -2.20 -24.00 -11.26
N THR A 386 -2.60 -23.84 -12.52
CA THR A 386 -3.04 -22.57 -13.05
C THR A 386 -4.27 -22.22 -12.22
N VAL A 387 -4.04 -21.76 -10.99
CA VAL A 387 -4.97 -20.86 -10.36
C VAL A 387 -5.02 -19.77 -11.40
N MET A 388 -6.14 -19.61 -12.07
CA MET A 388 -6.42 -18.47 -12.92
C MET A 388 -6.32 -17.29 -11.96
N GLU A 389 -5.08 -16.78 -11.80
CA GLU A 389 -4.79 -15.61 -11.00
C GLU A 389 -5.63 -14.50 -11.61
N ALA A 390 -6.62 -14.02 -10.87
CA ALA A 390 -7.53 -13.01 -11.38
C ALA A 390 -6.70 -11.80 -11.82
N ASP A 391 -6.78 -11.48 -13.11
CA ASP A 391 -6.16 -10.27 -13.62
C ASP A 391 -6.89 -9.05 -13.06
N ILE A 392 -6.27 -8.37 -12.11
CA ILE A 392 -6.78 -7.14 -11.51
C ILE A 392 -6.35 -5.89 -12.27
N SER A 393 -5.45 -6.01 -13.24
CA SER A 393 -4.96 -4.85 -13.97
C SER A 393 -6.06 -4.24 -14.85
N ARG A 394 -6.06 -2.91 -14.92
CA ARG A 394 -6.94 -2.19 -15.83
C ARG A 394 -6.30 -2.11 -17.21
N ASP A 395 -7.05 -2.49 -18.23
CA ASP A 395 -6.67 -2.25 -19.62
C ASP A 395 -6.47 -0.73 -19.83
N PRO A 396 -5.32 -0.30 -20.39
CA PRO A 396 -5.07 1.13 -20.61
C PRO A 396 -6.03 1.78 -21.61
N THR A 397 -6.80 1.00 -22.37
CA THR A 397 -7.86 1.52 -23.27
C THR A 397 -9.23 1.60 -22.62
N ASP A 398 -9.39 1.13 -21.37
CA ASP A 398 -10.64 1.19 -20.61
C ASP A 398 -10.84 2.61 -20.03
N LEU A 399 -11.24 3.53 -20.90
CA LEU A 399 -11.56 4.91 -20.57
C LEU A 399 -12.78 5.40 -21.39
N PRO A 400 -13.62 6.27 -20.80
CA PRO A 400 -14.77 6.84 -21.51
C PRO A 400 -14.33 7.69 -22.70
N PRO A 401 -15.14 7.78 -23.77
CA PRO A 401 -14.86 8.65 -24.90
C PRO A 401 -14.83 10.14 -24.48
N PRO A 402 -14.20 11.02 -25.29
CA PRO A 402 -14.26 12.46 -25.09
C PRO A 402 -15.66 12.96 -24.84
N VAL A 403 -15.82 13.86 -23.84
CA VAL A 403 -17.14 14.41 -23.46
C VAL A 403 -17.79 15.17 -24.60
N GLY A 404 -16.99 15.81 -25.44
CA GLY A 404 -17.47 16.61 -26.54
C GLY A 404 -18.17 17.90 -26.10
N LYS A 405 -18.80 18.57 -27.07
CA LYS A 405 -19.57 19.80 -26.79
C LYS A 405 -20.97 19.44 -26.31
N ARG A 406 -21.26 19.78 -25.07
CA ARG A 406 -22.60 19.67 -24.44
C ARG A 406 -22.72 20.67 -23.31
N ASP A 407 -23.91 20.90 -22.86
CA ASP A 407 -24.14 21.70 -21.65
C ASP A 407 -23.69 20.97 -20.41
N ALA A 408 -23.46 21.72 -19.33
CA ALA A 408 -23.16 21.15 -18.04
C ALA A 408 -24.36 20.34 -17.52
N GLN A 409 -24.10 19.18 -16.95
CA GLN A 409 -25.13 18.28 -16.46
C GLN A 409 -24.69 17.61 -15.12
N THR A 410 -25.61 16.89 -14.50
CA THR A 410 -25.28 16.00 -13.41
C THR A 410 -24.76 14.67 -13.97
N VAL A 411 -23.55 14.27 -13.55
CA VAL A 411 -22.91 13.02 -13.94
C VAL A 411 -22.84 12.13 -12.71
N ARG A 412 -23.53 10.99 -12.76
CA ARG A 412 -23.47 9.97 -11.71
C ARG A 412 -22.22 9.13 -11.89
N VAL A 413 -21.52 8.89 -10.79
CA VAL A 413 -20.34 8.01 -10.70
C VAL A 413 -20.52 7.03 -9.54
N ASP A 414 -20.50 5.74 -9.84
CA ASP A 414 -20.64 4.67 -8.87
C ASP A 414 -19.28 3.99 -8.65
N LEU A 415 -18.80 3.99 -7.41
CA LEU A 415 -17.56 3.33 -6.99
C LEU A 415 -17.88 2.24 -5.97
N LEU A 416 -17.60 0.99 -6.33
CA LEU A 416 -17.65 -0.16 -5.42
C LEU A 416 -16.25 -0.39 -4.85
N THR A 417 -16.09 -0.33 -3.53
CA THR A 417 -14.86 -0.73 -2.88
C THR A 417 -14.93 -2.20 -2.50
N ALA A 418 -13.88 -2.95 -2.85
CA ALA A 418 -13.80 -4.37 -2.61
C ALA A 418 -12.34 -4.83 -2.45
N GLU A 419 -12.13 -5.81 -1.60
CA GLU A 419 -10.85 -6.51 -1.45
C GLU A 419 -10.84 -7.71 -2.39
N VAL A 420 -9.79 -7.86 -3.19
CA VAL A 420 -9.69 -8.88 -4.23
C VAL A 420 -8.31 -9.52 -4.19
N GLU A 421 -8.23 -10.83 -4.06
CA GLU A 421 -6.99 -11.56 -4.30
C GLU A 421 -6.73 -11.58 -5.81
N GLY A 422 -5.59 -11.03 -6.24
CA GLY A 422 -5.27 -10.86 -7.65
C GLY A 422 -3.81 -11.13 -7.97
N ARG A 423 -3.52 -11.29 -9.26
CA ARG A 423 -2.17 -11.48 -9.78
C ARG A 423 -1.31 -10.23 -9.57
N LEU A 424 -0.21 -10.36 -8.83
CA LEU A 424 0.82 -9.32 -8.69
C LEU A 424 1.95 -9.50 -9.71
N ALA A 425 2.43 -10.73 -9.85
CA ALA A 425 3.45 -11.14 -10.81
C ALA A 425 3.20 -12.60 -11.22
N GLU A 426 4.01 -13.16 -12.10
CA GLU A 426 3.88 -14.57 -12.50
C GLU A 426 4.09 -15.52 -11.31
N GLY A 427 3.05 -16.28 -10.96
CA GLY A 427 3.04 -17.17 -9.80
C GLY A 427 2.98 -16.46 -8.45
N THR A 428 2.57 -15.19 -8.43
CA THR A 428 2.51 -14.36 -7.23
C THR A 428 1.18 -13.63 -7.16
N THR A 429 0.47 -13.76 -6.04
CA THR A 429 -0.79 -13.05 -5.78
C THR A 429 -0.65 -12.07 -4.61
N PHE A 430 -1.58 -11.13 -4.53
CA PHE A 430 -1.63 -10.12 -3.49
C PHE A 430 -3.08 -9.73 -3.21
N GLY A 431 -3.39 -9.43 -1.95
CA GLY A 431 -4.70 -8.94 -1.54
C GLY A 431 -4.85 -7.45 -1.85
N TYR A 432 -5.41 -7.15 -3.01
CA TYR A 432 -5.66 -5.77 -3.44
C TYR A 432 -6.93 -5.21 -2.80
N TRP A 433 -6.90 -3.90 -2.53
CA TRP A 433 -8.08 -3.12 -2.23
C TRP A 433 -8.37 -2.26 -3.46
N THR A 434 -9.60 -2.32 -3.95
CA THR A 434 -9.89 -1.83 -5.29
C THR A 434 -11.09 -0.89 -5.34
N PHE A 435 -11.12 -0.05 -6.36
CA PHE A 435 -12.35 0.56 -6.86
C PHE A 435 -12.82 -0.21 -8.08
N ASN A 436 -14.01 -0.79 -8.00
CA ASN A 436 -14.64 -1.60 -9.07
C ASN A 436 -13.79 -2.81 -9.52
N GLY A 437 -13.09 -3.46 -8.58
CA GLY A 437 -12.38 -4.73 -8.79
C GLY A 437 -11.12 -4.66 -9.66
N LYS A 438 -10.63 -3.48 -10.00
CA LYS A 438 -9.45 -3.26 -10.85
C LYS A 438 -8.51 -2.21 -10.27
N VAL A 439 -7.23 -2.28 -10.65
CA VAL A 439 -6.20 -1.29 -10.33
C VAL A 439 -5.56 -0.79 -11.65
N PRO A 440 -5.52 0.52 -11.85
CA PRO A 440 -6.20 1.56 -11.08
C PRO A 440 -7.72 1.46 -11.13
N GLY A 441 -8.42 2.21 -10.30
CA GLY A 441 -9.87 2.38 -10.35
C GLY A 441 -10.34 2.98 -11.69
N PRO A 442 -11.66 3.13 -11.93
CA PRO A 442 -12.19 3.62 -13.20
C PRO A 442 -11.63 4.99 -13.59
N PHE A 443 -11.35 5.21 -14.88
CA PHE A 443 -11.10 6.55 -15.40
C PHE A 443 -12.44 7.31 -15.46
N ILE A 444 -12.54 8.40 -14.71
CA ILE A 444 -13.74 9.25 -14.69
C ILE A 444 -13.54 10.41 -15.65
N ARG A 445 -14.50 10.67 -16.54
CA ARG A 445 -14.40 11.73 -17.54
C ARG A 445 -15.62 12.63 -17.51
N VAL A 446 -15.40 13.90 -17.20
CA VAL A 446 -16.42 14.92 -17.01
C VAL A 446 -15.95 16.23 -17.65
N ARG A 447 -16.76 17.29 -17.67
CA ARG A 447 -16.34 18.61 -18.12
C ARG A 447 -16.51 19.67 -17.03
N VAL A 448 -15.84 20.80 -17.22
CA VAL A 448 -16.05 21.98 -16.37
C VAL A 448 -17.54 22.36 -16.35
N GLY A 449 -18.02 22.65 -15.15
CA GLY A 449 -19.42 23.01 -14.90
C GLY A 449 -20.34 21.83 -14.61
N ASP A 450 -19.93 20.58 -14.84
CA ASP A 450 -20.70 19.41 -14.42
C ASP A 450 -20.86 19.36 -12.91
N THR A 451 -22.01 18.87 -12.46
CA THR A 451 -22.21 18.42 -11.08
C THR A 451 -21.94 16.94 -11.03
N ILE A 452 -20.99 16.53 -10.21
CA ILE A 452 -20.62 15.13 -10.03
C ILE A 452 -21.41 14.57 -8.87
N ASP A 453 -22.19 13.52 -9.12
CA ASP A 453 -22.97 12.79 -8.12
C ASP A 453 -22.28 11.45 -7.84
N ILE A 454 -21.44 11.46 -6.80
CA ILE A 454 -20.61 10.31 -6.41
C ILE A 454 -21.37 9.42 -5.44
N HIS A 455 -21.42 8.12 -5.74
CA HIS A 455 -21.90 7.06 -4.88
C HIS A 455 -20.77 6.10 -4.58
N VAL A 456 -20.40 5.96 -3.31
CA VAL A 456 -19.40 5.01 -2.84
C VAL A 456 -20.10 3.91 -2.03
N LYS A 457 -20.02 2.70 -2.53
CA LYS A 457 -20.54 1.51 -1.86
C LYS A 457 -19.40 0.63 -1.40
N ASN A 458 -19.35 0.32 -0.10
CA ASN A 458 -18.40 -0.66 0.40
C ASN A 458 -19.00 -2.07 0.35
N SER A 459 -18.26 -3.04 -0.18
CA SER A 459 -18.73 -4.42 -0.25
C SER A 459 -19.10 -4.95 1.13
N ALA A 460 -20.14 -5.80 1.20
CA ALA A 460 -20.61 -6.32 2.49
C ALA A 460 -19.62 -7.29 3.14
N ASP A 461 -18.78 -7.91 2.35
CA ASP A 461 -17.71 -8.83 2.76
C ASP A 461 -16.35 -8.12 2.97
N SER A 462 -16.27 -6.82 2.73
CA SER A 462 -15.09 -6.02 3.04
C SER A 462 -14.74 -6.11 4.53
N SER A 463 -13.46 -6.20 4.82
CA SER A 463 -12.92 -6.18 6.19
C SER A 463 -12.55 -4.78 6.68
N MET A 464 -12.59 -3.77 5.79
CA MET A 464 -12.09 -2.42 6.03
C MET A 464 -13.15 -1.34 5.79
N ILE A 465 -12.96 -0.20 6.41
CA ILE A 465 -13.68 1.04 6.09
C ILE A 465 -12.95 1.69 4.91
N HIS A 466 -13.71 2.21 3.94
CA HIS A 466 -13.16 2.91 2.79
C HIS A 466 -13.81 4.28 2.60
N SER A 467 -13.13 5.15 1.86
CA SER A 467 -13.61 6.48 1.48
C SER A 467 -13.01 6.88 0.13
N VAL A 468 -13.33 8.07 -0.35
CA VAL A 468 -12.67 8.62 -1.55
C VAL A 468 -12.40 10.10 -1.37
N ASP A 469 -11.15 10.51 -1.63
CA ASP A 469 -10.70 11.86 -1.82
C ASP A 469 -10.52 12.12 -3.32
N PHE A 470 -11.15 13.19 -3.83
CA PHE A 470 -10.99 13.64 -5.20
C PHE A 470 -10.16 14.92 -5.24
N HIS A 471 -8.95 14.88 -5.79
CA HIS A 471 -8.11 16.08 -5.97
C HIS A 471 -8.78 17.13 -6.89
N ALA A 472 -9.81 16.73 -7.66
CA ALA A 472 -10.62 17.62 -8.49
C ALA A 472 -11.70 18.37 -7.72
N ALA A 473 -12.05 17.90 -6.50
CA ALA A 473 -13.13 18.47 -5.70
C ALA A 473 -12.62 19.60 -4.81
N THR A 474 -13.20 20.78 -4.94
CA THR A 474 -12.92 21.91 -4.04
C THR A 474 -13.76 21.80 -2.79
N GLY A 475 -13.16 21.46 -1.67
CA GLY A 475 -13.84 21.32 -0.38
C GLY A 475 -12.97 20.57 0.63
N PRO A 476 -13.31 20.59 1.93
CA PRO A 476 -12.52 19.92 2.97
C PRO A 476 -12.38 18.42 2.70
N GLY A 477 -11.12 17.94 2.61
CA GLY A 477 -10.77 16.54 2.42
C GLY A 477 -11.30 15.94 1.11
N GLY A 478 -11.53 16.74 0.05
CA GLY A 478 -11.92 16.26 -1.28
C GLY A 478 -13.14 15.33 -1.31
N GLY A 479 -13.95 15.32 -0.23
CA GLY A 479 -15.09 14.42 -0.06
C GLY A 479 -14.89 13.25 0.90
N ALA A 480 -13.68 12.95 1.31
CA ALA A 480 -13.35 11.74 2.07
C ALA A 480 -14.22 11.53 3.33
N ALA A 481 -14.43 12.59 4.12
CA ALA A 481 -15.21 12.49 5.34
C ALA A 481 -16.71 12.20 5.08
N ALA A 482 -17.25 12.72 3.97
CA ALA A 482 -18.65 12.50 3.57
C ALA A 482 -18.87 11.10 3.01
N LEU A 483 -17.83 10.54 2.36
CA LEU A 483 -17.87 9.28 1.63
C LEU A 483 -17.26 8.11 2.42
N GLN A 484 -16.94 8.28 3.69
CA GLN A 484 -16.40 7.19 4.50
C GLN A 484 -17.49 6.15 4.80
N THR A 485 -17.36 4.95 4.24
CA THR A 485 -18.35 3.87 4.26
C THR A 485 -17.84 2.65 5.03
N ASN A 486 -18.69 2.11 5.90
CA ASN A 486 -18.47 0.81 6.54
C ASN A 486 -18.82 -0.34 5.58
N PRO A 487 -18.37 -1.58 5.83
CA PRO A 487 -18.77 -2.75 5.05
C PRO A 487 -20.30 -2.85 4.92
N GLY A 488 -20.78 -2.98 3.67
CA GLY A 488 -22.19 -3.02 3.32
C GLY A 488 -22.90 -1.66 3.26
N GLU A 489 -22.22 -0.57 3.60
CA GLU A 489 -22.77 0.79 3.56
C GLU A 489 -22.56 1.43 2.18
N GLU A 490 -23.49 2.31 1.79
CA GLU A 490 -23.37 3.18 0.63
C GLU A 490 -23.55 4.64 1.09
N LYS A 491 -22.69 5.54 0.61
CA LYS A 491 -22.80 6.98 0.81
C LYS A 491 -22.63 7.73 -0.50
N SER A 492 -23.23 8.89 -0.56
CA SER A 492 -23.15 9.76 -1.74
C SER A 492 -22.89 11.20 -1.35
N MET A 493 -22.30 11.95 -2.26
CA MET A 493 -22.17 13.39 -2.19
C MET A 493 -22.14 14.00 -3.60
N THR A 494 -22.47 15.27 -3.70
CA THR A 494 -22.35 16.02 -4.95
C THR A 494 -21.32 17.13 -4.82
N TRP A 495 -20.58 17.38 -5.90
CA TRP A 495 -19.67 18.51 -6.01
C TRP A 495 -19.63 19.02 -7.45
N LYS A 496 -19.16 20.24 -7.66
CA LYS A 496 -19.09 20.86 -8.97
C LYS A 496 -17.68 20.86 -9.52
N ALA A 497 -17.48 20.39 -10.74
CA ALA A 497 -16.20 20.44 -11.44
C ALA A 497 -15.89 21.88 -11.87
N LEU A 498 -15.01 22.55 -11.13
CA LEU A 498 -14.73 23.98 -11.28
C LEU A 498 -13.56 24.28 -12.19
N VAL A 499 -12.53 23.42 -12.17
CA VAL A 499 -11.24 23.66 -12.82
C VAL A 499 -10.94 22.53 -13.80
N PRO A 500 -10.63 22.81 -15.08
CA PRO A 500 -10.26 21.77 -16.02
C PRO A 500 -8.85 21.24 -15.70
N GLY A 501 -8.68 19.92 -15.76
CA GLY A 501 -7.43 19.27 -15.47
C GLY A 501 -7.58 17.74 -15.34
N LEU A 502 -6.45 17.07 -15.28
CA LEU A 502 -6.35 15.65 -14.93
C LEU A 502 -5.93 15.52 -13.47
N TYR A 503 -6.70 14.82 -12.68
CA TYR A 503 -6.53 14.73 -11.24
C TYR A 503 -6.55 13.27 -10.76
N VAL A 504 -5.83 13.00 -9.69
CA VAL A 504 -5.91 11.71 -8.99
C VAL A 504 -7.13 11.70 -8.05
N TYR A 505 -7.72 10.55 -7.84
CA TYR A 505 -8.56 10.25 -6.67
C TYR A 505 -8.04 9.00 -5.98
N HIS A 506 -8.23 8.91 -4.68
CA HIS A 506 -7.76 7.76 -3.90
C HIS A 506 -8.56 7.57 -2.60
N CYS A 507 -8.43 6.41 -1.98
CA CYS A 507 -8.98 6.21 -0.64
C CYS A 507 -8.23 7.08 0.38
N ALA A 508 -8.97 7.77 1.24
CA ALA A 508 -8.42 8.64 2.27
C ALA A 508 -8.85 8.24 3.69
N THR A 509 -9.26 7.01 3.88
CA THR A 509 -9.45 6.42 5.21
C THR A 509 -8.10 6.39 5.95
N PRO A 510 -8.07 6.66 7.27
CA PRO A 510 -6.83 6.64 8.06
C PRO A 510 -6.00 5.37 7.84
N MET A 511 -4.71 5.54 7.71
CA MET A 511 -3.70 4.77 7.00
C MET A 511 -3.76 4.99 5.48
N VAL A 512 -4.01 6.24 5.07
CA VAL A 512 -4.18 6.61 3.67
C VAL A 512 -3.14 5.96 2.74
N ALA A 513 -1.87 5.99 3.15
CA ALA A 513 -0.78 5.39 2.37
C ALA A 513 -0.92 3.87 2.19
N GLU A 514 -1.46 3.15 3.18
CA GLU A 514 -1.75 1.71 3.08
C GLU A 514 -2.85 1.44 2.03
N HIS A 515 -3.96 2.20 2.10
CA HIS A 515 -5.05 2.04 1.14
C HIS A 515 -4.58 2.30 -0.30
N ILE A 516 -3.76 3.33 -0.51
CA ILE A 516 -3.18 3.62 -1.83
C ILE A 516 -2.24 2.50 -2.27
N ALA A 517 -1.34 2.04 -1.40
CA ALA A 517 -0.37 0.99 -1.72
C ALA A 517 -1.03 -0.36 -2.00
N ASN A 518 -2.23 -0.61 -1.47
CA ASN A 518 -3.02 -1.79 -1.80
C ASN A 518 -3.85 -1.65 -3.09
N GLY A 519 -3.81 -0.49 -3.78
CA GLY A 519 -4.40 -0.33 -5.11
C GLY A 519 -5.55 0.67 -5.21
N MET A 520 -5.93 1.36 -4.12
CA MET A 520 -7.11 2.25 -4.11
C MET A 520 -6.78 3.65 -4.63
N TYR A 521 -6.54 3.76 -5.91
CA TYR A 521 -6.31 5.02 -6.63
C TYR A 521 -6.87 4.95 -8.05
N GLY A 522 -7.13 6.13 -8.64
CA GLY A 522 -7.57 6.28 -10.02
C GLY A 522 -7.45 7.73 -10.48
N MET A 523 -7.93 8.04 -11.67
CA MET A 523 -7.91 9.41 -12.23
C MET A 523 -9.29 9.90 -12.68
N ILE A 524 -9.48 11.21 -12.53
CA ILE A 524 -10.60 11.95 -13.08
C ILE A 524 -10.09 13.05 -13.99
N LEU A 525 -10.57 13.08 -15.25
CA LEU A 525 -10.35 14.16 -16.20
C LEU A 525 -11.56 15.11 -16.18
N VAL A 526 -11.31 16.36 -15.83
CA VAL A 526 -12.25 17.45 -16.02
C VAL A 526 -11.88 18.16 -17.32
N GLU A 527 -12.58 17.87 -18.40
CA GLU A 527 -12.32 18.51 -19.70
C GLU A 527 -12.69 20.00 -19.67
N PRO A 528 -11.93 20.86 -20.39
CA PRO A 528 -12.36 22.22 -20.65
C PRO A 528 -13.67 22.23 -21.47
N GLU A 529 -14.37 23.34 -21.46
CA GLU A 529 -15.66 23.47 -22.15
C GLU A 529 -15.60 23.15 -23.67
N GLY A 530 -14.48 23.43 -24.32
CA GLY A 530 -14.21 23.09 -25.71
C GLY A 530 -13.73 21.67 -25.98
N GLY A 531 -13.49 20.86 -24.91
CA GLY A 531 -12.84 19.58 -24.99
C GLY A 531 -11.31 19.69 -25.14
N LEU A 532 -10.63 18.56 -25.18
CA LEU A 532 -9.22 18.46 -25.57
C LEU A 532 -9.10 18.38 -27.11
N PRO A 533 -7.95 18.79 -27.71
CA PRO A 533 -7.68 18.54 -29.10
C PRO A 533 -7.87 17.05 -29.43
N PRO A 534 -8.43 16.69 -30.60
CA PRO A 534 -8.59 15.28 -30.94
C PRO A 534 -7.23 14.61 -31.17
N VAL A 535 -7.15 13.34 -30.79
CA VAL A 535 -6.00 12.44 -31.03
C VAL A 535 -6.51 11.10 -31.54
N ASP A 536 -5.61 10.28 -32.09
CA ASP A 536 -6.00 8.98 -32.67
C ASP A 536 -6.09 7.89 -31.61
N ARG A 537 -5.26 8.00 -30.54
CA ARG A 537 -5.21 7.03 -29.43
C ARG A 537 -5.15 7.74 -28.08
N GLU A 538 -5.89 7.22 -27.13
CA GLU A 538 -5.82 7.63 -25.72
C GLU A 538 -5.54 6.42 -24.85
N PHE A 539 -4.66 6.58 -23.86
CA PHE A 539 -4.30 5.52 -22.91
C PHE A 539 -4.32 6.06 -21.47
N TYR A 540 -4.79 5.20 -20.57
CA TYR A 540 -4.84 5.42 -19.12
C TYR A 540 -3.78 4.59 -18.43
N VAL A 541 -2.74 5.22 -17.89
CA VAL A 541 -1.62 4.57 -17.24
C VAL A 541 -1.37 5.17 -15.87
N MET A 542 -1.29 4.33 -14.84
CA MET A 542 -0.92 4.77 -13.49
C MET A 542 0.20 3.92 -12.91
N GLN A 543 1.16 4.60 -12.30
CA GLN A 543 2.23 3.98 -11.50
C GLN A 543 1.77 3.80 -10.05
N GLY A 544 2.06 2.64 -9.48
CA GLY A 544 1.86 2.32 -8.08
C GLY A 544 3.05 1.60 -7.47
N GLU A 545 3.05 1.52 -6.15
CA GLU A 545 4.07 0.89 -5.31
C GLU A 545 3.40 -0.15 -4.43
N ILE A 546 3.99 -1.36 -4.33
CA ILE A 546 3.45 -2.43 -3.48
C ILE A 546 4.52 -2.89 -2.49
N TYR A 547 4.13 -2.98 -1.23
CA TYR A 547 4.99 -3.28 -0.09
C TYR A 547 4.62 -4.64 0.46
N THR A 548 5.34 -5.68 0.02
CA THR A 548 5.10 -7.05 0.46
C THR A 548 6.07 -7.45 1.58
N ASP A 549 5.63 -8.32 2.49
CA ASP A 549 6.47 -8.91 3.52
C ASP A 549 7.61 -9.73 2.93
N SER A 550 7.31 -10.46 1.86
CA SER A 550 8.30 -11.24 1.13
C SER A 550 9.05 -10.38 0.09
N PRO A 551 10.30 -10.73 -0.26
CA PRO A 551 11.07 -9.99 -1.25
C PRO A 551 10.50 -10.13 -2.66
N PHE A 552 10.87 -9.18 -3.53
CA PHE A 552 10.52 -9.18 -4.95
C PHE A 552 10.82 -10.53 -5.63
N GLY A 553 9.86 -11.03 -6.39
CA GLY A 553 9.98 -12.28 -7.16
C GLY A 553 9.71 -13.56 -6.37
N GLN A 554 9.42 -13.49 -5.07
CA GLN A 554 8.99 -14.66 -4.32
C GLN A 554 7.58 -15.07 -4.74
N ARG A 555 7.40 -16.33 -5.10
CA ARG A 555 6.10 -16.89 -5.54
C ARG A 555 5.16 -17.12 -4.37
N GLY A 556 3.85 -17.20 -4.66
CA GLY A 556 2.80 -17.44 -3.70
C GLY A 556 2.03 -16.18 -3.30
N SER A 557 1.11 -16.30 -2.37
CA SER A 557 0.34 -15.17 -1.85
C SER A 557 1.22 -14.29 -0.98
N GLN A 558 1.26 -13.01 -1.30
CA GLN A 558 2.04 -12.01 -0.59
C GLN A 558 1.16 -11.24 0.39
N GLN A 559 1.73 -10.89 1.54
CA GLN A 559 1.05 -10.08 2.53
C GLN A 559 1.62 -8.67 2.53
N PHE A 560 0.79 -7.68 2.83
CA PHE A 560 1.20 -6.29 2.93
C PHE A 560 2.14 -6.06 4.12
N SER A 561 3.18 -5.26 3.94
CA SER A 561 4.15 -4.88 4.98
C SER A 561 4.06 -3.40 5.34
N VAL A 562 3.44 -3.10 6.47
CA VAL A 562 3.39 -1.74 7.03
C VAL A 562 4.79 -1.21 7.35
N GLU A 563 5.70 -2.06 7.82
CA GLU A 563 7.08 -1.67 8.13
C GLU A 563 7.79 -1.15 6.89
N LYS A 564 7.72 -1.89 5.78
CA LYS A 564 8.33 -1.47 4.51
C LYS A 564 7.66 -0.22 3.92
N LEU A 565 6.34 -0.05 4.12
CA LEU A 565 5.64 1.18 3.72
C LEU A 565 6.19 2.39 4.47
N LEU A 566 6.34 2.31 5.78
CA LEU A 566 6.85 3.40 6.62
C LEU A 566 8.34 3.69 6.38
N ASP A 567 9.11 2.66 5.99
CA ASP A 567 10.52 2.78 5.61
C ASP A 567 10.70 3.19 4.13
N GLU A 568 9.61 3.40 3.39
CA GLU A 568 9.60 3.74 1.96
C GLU A 568 10.41 2.73 1.10
N ARG A 569 10.28 1.43 1.40
CA ARG A 569 11.00 0.33 0.73
C ARG A 569 10.04 -0.63 0.02
N PRO A 570 9.41 -0.23 -1.12
CA PRO A 570 8.53 -1.12 -1.87
C PRO A 570 9.32 -2.28 -2.48
N GLU A 571 8.70 -3.43 -2.53
CA GLU A 571 9.23 -4.59 -3.25
C GLU A 571 8.88 -4.54 -4.72
N TYR A 572 7.71 -4.02 -5.08
CA TYR A 572 7.24 -3.92 -6.45
C TYR A 572 6.93 -2.48 -6.83
N PHE A 573 7.27 -2.13 -8.06
CA PHE A 573 6.73 -0.97 -8.76
C PHE A 573 5.97 -1.46 -9.98
N VAL A 574 4.78 -0.95 -10.21
CA VAL A 574 3.88 -1.47 -11.24
C VAL A 574 3.20 -0.36 -12.03
N PHE A 575 2.97 -0.62 -13.30
CA PHE A 575 1.96 0.11 -14.06
C PHE A 575 0.64 -0.68 -14.00
N ASN A 576 -0.47 0.02 -13.85
CA ASN A 576 -1.82 -0.53 -13.84
C ASN A 576 -1.99 -1.79 -12.96
N GLY A 577 -1.39 -1.77 -11.77
CA GLY A 577 -1.67 -2.69 -10.68
C GLY A 577 -0.81 -3.95 -10.62
N SER A 578 -0.17 -4.43 -11.69
CA SER A 578 0.64 -5.65 -11.63
C SER A 578 1.86 -5.62 -12.53
N VAL A 579 2.86 -6.47 -12.22
CA VAL A 579 4.03 -6.68 -13.08
C VAL A 579 3.58 -7.26 -14.43
N GLY A 580 3.93 -6.57 -15.50
CA GLY A 580 3.57 -6.97 -16.85
C GLY A 580 2.17 -6.57 -17.30
N ALA A 581 1.42 -5.80 -16.50
CA ALA A 581 0.08 -5.33 -16.87
C ALA A 581 0.02 -4.70 -18.25
N ILE A 582 0.87 -3.71 -18.51
CA ILE A 582 0.90 -3.01 -19.80
C ILE A 582 2.13 -3.34 -20.67
N SER A 583 2.84 -4.42 -20.35
CA SER A 583 3.91 -4.93 -21.22
C SER A 583 3.64 -6.31 -21.76
N LYS A 584 2.76 -7.09 -21.11
CA LYS A 584 2.43 -8.47 -21.49
C LYS A 584 0.93 -8.71 -21.61
N LEU A 585 0.13 -8.25 -20.63
CA LEU A 585 -1.31 -8.52 -20.60
C LEU A 585 -2.09 -7.57 -21.52
N HIS A 586 -1.84 -6.28 -21.41
CA HIS A 586 -2.53 -5.21 -22.14
C HIS A 586 -1.52 -4.19 -22.70
N PRO A 587 -0.62 -4.57 -23.62
CA PRO A 587 0.32 -3.63 -24.23
C PRO A 587 -0.44 -2.54 -24.99
N LEU A 588 0.14 -1.34 -25.05
CA LEU A 588 -0.42 -0.24 -25.82
C LEU A 588 -0.17 -0.47 -27.31
N HIS A 589 -1.10 -0.09 -28.16
CA HIS A 589 -0.99 -0.26 -29.62
C HIS A 589 -1.30 1.03 -30.37
N ALA A 590 -0.44 1.39 -31.31
CA ALA A 590 -0.63 2.50 -32.24
C ALA A 590 -0.09 2.16 -33.64
N LYS A 591 -0.30 3.06 -34.59
CA LYS A 591 0.26 2.97 -35.95
C LYS A 591 1.10 4.19 -36.25
N VAL A 592 2.09 4.03 -37.11
CA VAL A 592 2.88 5.15 -37.63
C VAL A 592 1.96 6.23 -38.17
N GLY A 593 2.16 7.47 -37.77
CA GLY A 593 1.38 8.62 -38.14
C GLY A 593 0.23 8.96 -37.18
N GLU A 594 -0.14 8.05 -36.28
CA GLU A 594 -1.14 8.34 -35.25
C GLU A 594 -0.56 9.24 -34.13
N THR A 595 -1.39 10.12 -33.62
CA THR A 595 -1.12 10.92 -32.42
C THR A 595 -1.62 10.16 -31.19
N VAL A 596 -0.72 9.89 -30.29
CA VAL A 596 -0.97 9.19 -29.03
C VAL A 596 -1.06 10.18 -27.88
N ARG A 597 -2.08 10.06 -27.04
CA ARG A 597 -2.21 10.74 -25.74
C ARG A 597 -2.15 9.73 -24.62
N ILE A 598 -1.27 9.98 -23.64
CA ILE A 598 -1.23 9.20 -22.40
C ILE A 598 -1.67 10.08 -21.25
N PHE A 599 -2.74 9.65 -20.58
CA PHE A 599 -3.13 10.16 -19.27
C PHE A 599 -2.32 9.38 -18.24
N PHE A 600 -1.27 10.02 -17.72
CA PHE A 600 -0.36 9.35 -16.79
C PHE A 600 -0.51 9.91 -15.38
N GLY A 601 -0.63 9.03 -14.39
CA GLY A 601 -0.74 9.38 -12.98
C GLY A 601 0.15 8.52 -12.09
N VAL A 602 0.45 9.04 -10.91
CA VAL A 602 1.17 8.32 -9.86
C VAL A 602 0.25 8.19 -8.64
N GLY A 603 -0.23 6.97 -8.38
CA GLY A 603 -0.93 6.65 -7.14
C GLY A 603 0.01 6.82 -5.94
N GLY A 604 1.21 6.35 -6.08
CA GLY A 604 2.23 6.42 -5.04
C GLY A 604 2.11 5.22 -4.07
N PRO A 605 2.21 5.45 -2.75
CA PRO A 605 2.06 6.73 -2.05
C PRO A 605 3.31 7.61 -1.91
N ASN A 606 4.52 7.08 -2.11
CA ASN A 606 5.73 7.74 -1.65
C ASN A 606 6.63 8.29 -2.77
N PHE A 607 6.69 7.64 -3.94
CA PHE A 607 7.69 7.95 -4.96
C PHE A 607 7.16 8.77 -6.13
N THR A 608 7.94 9.78 -6.51
CA THR A 608 7.79 10.53 -7.75
C THR A 608 8.21 9.67 -8.93
N SER A 609 7.51 9.77 -10.07
CA SER A 609 7.90 9.18 -11.35
C SER A 609 8.66 10.20 -12.22
N SER A 610 9.71 9.77 -12.88
CA SER A 610 10.33 10.45 -14.01
C SER A 610 9.85 9.76 -15.29
N PHE A 611 8.60 10.00 -15.68
CA PHE A 611 7.93 9.31 -16.78
C PHE A 611 8.57 9.62 -18.13
N HIS A 612 8.88 8.57 -18.89
CA HIS A 612 9.47 8.64 -20.21
C HIS A 612 8.98 7.48 -21.11
N VAL A 613 8.87 7.74 -22.39
CA VAL A 613 8.68 6.72 -23.43
C VAL A 613 9.98 6.65 -24.22
N ILE A 614 10.75 5.57 -24.04
CA ILE A 614 12.07 5.42 -24.68
C ILE A 614 11.91 5.39 -26.19
N GLY A 615 12.58 6.33 -26.86
CA GLY A 615 12.51 6.49 -28.32
C GLY A 615 11.54 7.57 -28.78
N GLU A 616 10.81 8.24 -27.87
CA GLU A 616 9.89 9.32 -28.21
C GLU A 616 10.22 10.64 -27.50
N ILE A 617 9.83 11.73 -28.14
CA ILE A 617 9.84 13.09 -27.59
C ILE A 617 8.39 13.56 -27.57
N PHE A 618 7.90 13.96 -26.42
CA PHE A 618 6.54 14.46 -26.30
C PHE A 618 6.38 15.79 -27.03
N ASP A 619 5.51 15.82 -28.03
CA ASP A 619 5.14 17.04 -28.76
C ASP A 619 4.49 18.06 -27.84
N ARG A 620 3.63 17.56 -26.91
CA ARG A 620 2.94 18.37 -25.90
C ARG A 620 2.91 17.67 -24.56
N VAL A 621 3.13 18.44 -23.51
CA VAL A 621 3.01 18.00 -22.11
C VAL A 621 2.17 19.03 -21.36
N TYR A 622 1.14 18.55 -20.68
CA TYR A 622 0.34 19.36 -19.76
C TYR A 622 0.82 19.03 -18.33
N PRO A 623 1.78 19.81 -17.80
CA PRO A 623 2.43 19.48 -16.53
C PRO A 623 1.41 19.54 -15.38
N PHE A 624 1.56 18.62 -14.44
CA PHE A 624 0.68 18.46 -13.27
C PHE A 624 -0.81 18.31 -13.64
N GLY A 625 -1.10 17.83 -14.83
CA GLY A 625 -2.47 17.67 -15.33
C GLY A 625 -3.22 18.99 -15.60
N GLY A 626 -2.55 20.15 -15.49
CA GLY A 626 -3.19 21.47 -15.62
C GLY A 626 -3.59 21.80 -17.06
N LEU A 627 -4.85 22.18 -17.29
CA LEU A 627 -5.40 22.49 -18.62
C LEU A 627 -5.74 23.99 -18.81
N LEU A 628 -5.44 24.83 -17.82
CA LEU A 628 -5.61 26.28 -17.93
C LEU A 628 -4.44 26.98 -18.63
N SER A 629 -3.25 26.37 -18.60
CA SER A 629 -2.06 26.89 -19.25
C SER A 629 -1.79 26.15 -20.57
N PRO A 630 -1.12 26.79 -21.55
CA PRO A 630 -0.65 26.11 -22.75
C PRO A 630 0.29 24.96 -22.39
N PRO A 631 0.29 23.86 -23.16
CA PRO A 631 1.23 22.75 -22.93
C PRO A 631 2.68 23.16 -23.22
N MET A 632 3.61 22.54 -22.50
CA MET A 632 5.03 22.56 -22.85
C MET A 632 5.25 21.72 -24.12
N GLN A 633 6.29 21.99 -24.88
CA GLN A 633 6.60 21.32 -26.14
C GLN A 633 8.04 20.78 -26.17
N GLY A 634 8.26 19.68 -26.90
CA GLY A 634 9.58 19.10 -27.11
C GLY A 634 10.22 18.55 -25.82
N ILE A 635 9.45 17.87 -24.98
CA ILE A 635 9.87 17.37 -23.66
C ILE A 635 10.13 15.86 -23.77
N GLN A 636 11.27 15.41 -23.25
CA GLN A 636 11.63 13.99 -23.28
C GLN A 636 11.13 13.22 -22.02
N THR A 637 11.22 13.82 -20.85
CA THR A 637 10.93 13.19 -19.54
C THR A 637 10.20 14.18 -18.65
N VAL A 638 9.20 13.71 -17.93
CA VAL A 638 8.40 14.56 -17.04
C VAL A 638 8.35 14.01 -15.62
N ASN A 639 8.49 14.90 -14.64
CA ASN A 639 8.30 14.55 -13.24
C ASN A 639 6.82 14.58 -12.88
N VAL A 640 6.34 13.48 -12.27
CA VAL A 640 4.99 13.34 -11.76
C VAL A 640 5.08 12.94 -10.29
N PRO A 641 4.74 13.83 -9.36
CA PRO A 641 4.82 13.51 -7.92
C PRO A 641 3.80 12.44 -7.54
N ALA A 642 3.99 11.82 -6.37
CA ALA A 642 2.98 10.97 -5.75
C ALA A 642 1.66 11.76 -5.60
N GLY A 643 0.54 11.15 -5.96
CA GLY A 643 -0.77 11.83 -6.01
C GLY A 643 -0.93 12.85 -7.15
N GLY A 644 0.01 12.89 -8.09
CA GLY A 644 0.00 13.80 -9.24
C GLY A 644 -0.32 13.12 -10.56
N ALA A 645 -0.55 13.95 -11.60
CA ALA A 645 -0.86 13.48 -12.95
C ALA A 645 -0.23 14.38 -14.01
N VAL A 646 -0.12 13.86 -15.24
CA VAL A 646 0.33 14.59 -16.44
C VAL A 646 -0.40 14.06 -17.67
N ILE A 647 -0.61 14.91 -18.66
CA ILE A 647 -1.04 14.49 -19.99
C ILE A 647 0.14 14.68 -20.93
N THR A 648 0.51 13.63 -21.68
CA THR A 648 1.54 13.69 -22.72
C THR A 648 0.95 13.34 -24.07
N GLU A 649 1.38 14.04 -25.12
CA GLU A 649 0.98 13.79 -26.51
C GLU A 649 2.22 13.72 -27.38
N PHE A 650 2.24 12.77 -28.32
CA PHE A 650 3.30 12.62 -29.33
C PHE A 650 2.76 11.92 -30.56
N LYS A 651 3.39 12.18 -31.70
CA LYS A 651 3.07 11.53 -32.97
C LYS A 651 4.08 10.45 -33.29
N THR A 652 3.62 9.22 -33.41
CA THR A 652 4.45 8.08 -33.79
C THR A 652 5.01 8.23 -35.21
N GLN A 653 6.30 8.09 -35.39
CA GLN A 653 6.95 8.30 -36.70
C GLN A 653 7.67 7.06 -37.25
N VAL A 654 8.02 6.11 -36.37
CA VAL A 654 8.80 4.90 -36.70
C VAL A 654 8.09 3.69 -36.12
N PRO A 655 7.97 2.56 -36.83
CA PRO A 655 7.42 1.34 -36.27
C PRO A 655 8.39 0.68 -35.30
N GLY A 656 7.88 0.01 -34.27
CA GLY A 656 8.69 -0.70 -33.30
C GLY A 656 8.02 -0.78 -31.93
N ASN A 657 8.70 -1.35 -30.94
CA ASN A 657 8.28 -1.37 -29.57
C ASN A 657 8.98 -0.27 -28.77
N TYR A 658 8.21 0.58 -28.14
CA TYR A 658 8.68 1.68 -27.32
C TYR A 658 8.42 1.33 -25.86
N THR A 659 9.44 1.45 -25.02
CA THR A 659 9.33 1.08 -23.61
C THR A 659 8.89 2.29 -22.76
N LEU A 660 7.80 2.15 -22.04
CA LEU A 660 7.35 3.11 -21.04
C LEU A 660 8.09 2.82 -19.74
N VAL A 661 8.70 3.84 -19.16
CA VAL A 661 9.49 3.71 -17.93
C VAL A 661 9.28 4.91 -16.97
N ASP A 662 9.56 4.66 -15.71
CA ASP A 662 10.09 5.67 -14.83
C ASP A 662 11.62 5.68 -15.00
N HIS A 663 12.22 6.82 -15.34
CA HIS A 663 13.65 6.89 -15.61
C HIS A 663 14.55 6.73 -14.36
N SER A 664 13.95 6.42 -13.19
CA SER A 664 14.62 5.76 -12.09
C SER A 664 14.74 4.26 -12.40
N LEU A 665 15.59 3.92 -13.38
CA LEU A 665 15.58 2.65 -14.13
C LEU A 665 15.69 1.38 -13.29
N ALA A 666 16.27 1.44 -12.07
CA ALA A 666 16.27 0.30 -11.16
C ALA A 666 14.85 -0.20 -10.80
N ARG A 667 13.81 0.61 -11.03
CA ARG A 667 12.41 0.22 -10.83
C ARG A 667 11.90 -0.72 -11.93
N MET A 668 12.54 -0.73 -13.11
CA MET A 668 12.24 -1.72 -14.15
C MET A 668 12.52 -3.14 -13.65
N GLU A 669 13.62 -3.33 -12.92
CA GLU A 669 14.00 -4.62 -12.31
C GLU A 669 13.03 -5.05 -11.19
N ARG A 670 12.17 -4.14 -10.75
CA ARG A 670 11.08 -4.39 -9.78
C ARG A 670 9.70 -4.39 -10.40
N GLY A 671 9.62 -4.48 -11.74
CA GLY A 671 8.37 -4.73 -12.48
C GLY A 671 7.78 -3.53 -13.22
N LEU A 672 8.37 -2.32 -13.13
CA LEU A 672 7.82 -1.10 -13.72
C LEU A 672 8.21 -0.96 -15.21
N VAL A 673 7.53 -1.70 -16.06
CA VAL A 673 7.75 -1.70 -17.52
C VAL A 673 6.42 -1.71 -18.25
N GLY A 674 6.27 -0.79 -19.23
CA GLY A 674 5.19 -0.79 -20.20
C GLY A 674 5.72 -0.91 -21.63
N VAL A 675 4.87 -1.29 -22.59
CA VAL A 675 5.22 -1.38 -24.01
C VAL A 675 4.13 -0.70 -24.85
N LEU A 676 4.57 0.22 -25.72
CA LEU A 676 3.77 0.73 -26.83
C LEU A 676 4.28 0.08 -28.10
N SER A 677 3.47 -0.76 -28.74
CA SER A 677 3.76 -1.37 -30.02
C SER A 677 3.21 -0.50 -31.15
N VAL A 678 4.09 0.00 -32.00
CA VAL A 678 3.75 0.84 -33.15
C VAL A 678 3.93 0.05 -34.44
N GLU A 679 2.84 -0.15 -35.16
CA GLU A 679 2.82 -0.84 -36.47
C GLU A 679 2.93 0.14 -37.62
N GLY A 680 3.62 -0.25 -38.71
CA GLY A 680 3.66 0.57 -39.91
C GLY A 680 4.89 0.31 -40.80
N ALA A 681 5.03 1.14 -41.82
CA ALA A 681 6.18 1.08 -42.67
C ALA A 681 7.43 1.74 -42.06
N PRO A 682 8.63 1.24 -42.24
CA PRO A 682 9.86 1.89 -41.80
C PRO A 682 9.97 3.33 -42.32
N ASN A 683 10.46 4.23 -41.47
CA ASN A 683 10.78 5.60 -41.85
C ASN A 683 12.30 5.85 -41.70
N ASN A 684 13.04 5.50 -42.74
CA ASN A 684 14.50 5.56 -42.72
C ASN A 684 15.08 7.00 -42.75
N GLU A 685 14.24 8.00 -43.00
CA GLU A 685 14.63 9.42 -42.87
C GLU A 685 14.70 9.86 -41.41
N VAL A 686 13.86 9.27 -40.55
CA VAL A 686 13.83 9.55 -39.14
C VAL A 686 14.74 8.61 -38.34
N TYR A 687 14.69 7.32 -38.65
CA TYR A 687 15.48 6.30 -37.98
C TYR A 687 16.00 5.23 -38.94
N ASN A 688 17.30 5.20 -39.12
CA ASN A 688 17.99 4.24 -40.00
C ASN A 688 19.01 3.44 -39.18
N GLY A 689 18.54 2.55 -38.35
CA GLY A 689 19.34 1.67 -37.50
C GLY A 689 18.92 0.21 -37.64
N VAL A 690 19.86 -0.71 -37.42
CA VAL A 690 19.56 -2.14 -37.35
C VAL A 690 19.15 -2.45 -35.91
N VAL A 691 17.89 -2.80 -35.71
CA VAL A 691 17.41 -3.28 -34.42
C VAL A 691 17.87 -4.71 -34.22
N VAL A 692 18.69 -4.97 -33.22
CA VAL A 692 19.11 -6.31 -32.82
C VAL A 692 18.11 -6.82 -31.76
N PRO A 693 17.34 -7.90 -32.05
CA PRO A 693 16.41 -8.45 -31.10
C PRO A 693 17.11 -8.86 -29.79
N GLY A 694 16.55 -8.44 -28.64
CA GLY A 694 17.08 -8.75 -27.30
C GLY A 694 18.26 -7.87 -26.85
N MET A 695 18.66 -6.88 -27.63
CA MET A 695 19.61 -5.83 -27.23
C MET A 695 18.88 -4.50 -27.20
N GLY A 696 18.42 -4.11 -26.04
CA GLY A 696 17.70 -2.86 -25.79
C GLY A 696 16.86 -2.94 -24.54
N HIS A 697 16.51 -1.79 -23.99
CA HIS A 697 15.71 -1.70 -22.74
C HIS A 697 14.33 -2.34 -22.90
#